data_348762640182eb539b3347e6100163f7
#
_entry.id   348762640182eb539b3347e6100163f7
#
_cell.length_a   1.000
_cell.length_b   1.000
_cell.length_c   1.000
_cell.angle_alpha   90.00
_cell.angle_beta   90.00
_cell.angle_gamma   90.00
#
_symmetry.space_group_name_H-M   'P 1'
#
loop_
_entity.id
_entity.type
_entity.pdbx_description
1 polymer ?
#
loop_
_entity_poly.entity_id
_entity_poly.type
_entity_poly.pdbx_seq_one_letter_code
_entity_poly.pdbx_strand_id
1 'polypeptide(L)'
;MQLTGTDGPVRLTELENGLLGLAALHGRVGVDSLGEWLWDGDPPSSARNRVQSLVSGIRRKAGAGPPVIVTEGRGYRLGDDVEVDLATWTDEVAAARLDRPCRPDLALGHYDAALAVFTHEPLQGAPQSAAVEVERSRLTQERLSVLEERHDAALRAGSLDGLVAELDALTARHPYHEGFTALFMLALAASGQQSRALEVFQDTRTRLDEELGVRPSDQLHEAQRLVLAGATLAQPLPEASGSPGTSGTSADGAPVEPADGSPAAPVLGLPVPRTLPRRPASFVGRDPELDDIAAAAGAVERDAVVVTLTGLPGCGKSAIALEAGHRLRDLFPDGALYHDAANTPGGASVDGVVTAFLPLLGVHPEAVPADPRSRAGLYRSLLDGRRMLVVIDNVEASSAPGAVGGSGLADLLPTSSGSMAIVTSRRPVSGIAVTRRVRVPSLPTEAARQLLATLVGPGRVADEPDAADAVLRLTGRVPFALRLVAGRLAQRPDLSLEDLVDRLEDAGAGTDEIAALRKSLDRIIADLEPAARRVVEAVAHLPVDTFSGWVAGAVLDDPRAGDQALDAMVETSLVETVVREGYDAQFRLHDLVRAHVRAESARGDDPASHPRTREETAAVARAAVARASVLLAALPQRFIPPAPRPADLDDVGVPARPRRAGRLYFRTDTPLLVALATAVTREHPELAWRLLADTALGTGAATDVHAWFEAERHVARSVEGADDDSRLGSAYLLLCRAWLLQDRRSASREAAELAEAARPRLVLLGAHGPAAAAALVCAQAATSLGMRSRAEAAIGRAEASLGQVADPVLAAWAAIARGTVHNDYDELRDAAREFTRAREILASTPRTVAYGLATLELSRARRRTGELGPATLLVDEALDTLSGVGAVHMYSYALDARAEVSLAAGRAAQALEEATTALERATASRDAFLGARARRTRGRALFALGRLEEAEEALRRAVEEFTALDRPLSVAFTYQVLAGVLDARADPVGAGEALRLEEAALRQATDARPTAHRRSPGPA
;
A
#
# COMPACT_ATOMS: atom_id res chain seq x y z
N MET A 1 20.69 20.88 -16.11
CA MET A 1 20.54 19.57 -16.79
C MET A 1 21.72 19.36 -17.71
N GLN A 2 22.36 18.21 -17.69
CA GLN A 2 23.54 17.91 -18.48
C GLN A 2 23.35 16.56 -19.19
N LEU A 3 23.43 16.53 -20.50
CA LEU A 3 23.47 15.28 -21.26
C LEU A 3 24.94 14.88 -21.45
N THR A 4 25.27 13.65 -21.03
CA THR A 4 26.59 13.08 -21.28
C THR A 4 26.47 12.01 -22.37
N GLY A 5 27.09 12.24 -23.50
CA GLY A 5 27.19 11.26 -24.59
C GLY A 5 28.43 10.39 -24.46
N THR A 6 28.63 9.47 -25.39
CA THR A 6 29.81 8.57 -25.43
C THR A 6 31.16 9.31 -25.49
N ASP A 7 31.16 10.55 -25.99
CA ASP A 7 32.35 11.39 -26.17
C ASP A 7 32.47 12.52 -25.12
N GLY A 8 31.62 12.54 -24.09
CA GLY A 8 31.63 13.49 -23.02
C GLY A 8 30.37 14.41 -22.98
N PRO A 9 30.39 15.49 -22.18
CA PRO A 9 29.24 16.36 -21.99
C PRO A 9 28.82 17.10 -23.27
N VAL A 10 27.53 17.04 -23.59
CA VAL A 10 26.90 17.63 -24.77
C VAL A 10 26.36 19.01 -24.46
N ARG A 11 26.78 20.05 -25.22
CA ARG A 11 26.22 21.40 -25.08
C ARG A 11 24.87 21.49 -25.75
N LEU A 12 23.82 21.73 -24.97
CA LEU A 12 22.45 21.92 -25.40
C LEU A 12 22.06 23.39 -25.32
N THR A 13 21.11 23.82 -26.16
CA THR A 13 20.44 25.12 -26.06
C THR A 13 19.35 25.04 -24.96
N GLU A 14 18.84 26.23 -24.54
CA GLU A 14 17.78 26.32 -23.53
C GLU A 14 16.54 25.49 -23.94
N LEU A 15 16.07 25.63 -25.18
CA LEU A 15 14.93 24.88 -25.69
C LEU A 15 15.20 23.37 -25.79
N GLU A 16 16.42 22.95 -26.15
CA GLU A 16 16.82 21.54 -26.14
C GLU A 16 16.85 20.99 -24.69
N ASN A 17 17.35 21.77 -23.73
CA ASN A 17 17.32 21.42 -22.31
C ASN A 17 15.88 21.29 -21.79
N GLY A 18 15.03 22.26 -22.13
CA GLY A 18 13.62 22.23 -21.77
C GLY A 18 12.92 20.99 -22.31
N LEU A 19 13.12 20.66 -23.58
CA LEU A 19 12.54 19.49 -24.23
C LEU A 19 12.98 18.19 -23.53
N LEU A 20 14.28 18.04 -23.27
CA LEU A 20 14.82 16.85 -22.58
C LEU A 20 14.32 16.76 -21.14
N GLY A 21 14.27 17.89 -20.42
CA GLY A 21 13.78 17.94 -19.04
C GLY A 21 12.32 17.52 -18.94
N LEU A 22 11.46 18.08 -19.79
CA LEU A 22 10.05 17.72 -19.85
C LEU A 22 9.84 16.27 -20.28
N ALA A 23 10.62 15.75 -21.23
CA ALA A 23 10.56 14.35 -21.61
C ALA A 23 11.07 13.41 -20.50
N ALA A 24 12.02 13.84 -19.67
CA ALA A 24 12.49 13.08 -18.51
C ALA A 24 11.44 13.01 -17.40
N LEU A 25 10.72 14.10 -17.17
CA LEU A 25 9.72 14.20 -16.10
C LEU A 25 8.40 13.52 -16.44
N HIS A 26 7.93 13.73 -17.67
CA HIS A 26 6.60 13.27 -18.09
C HIS A 26 6.62 12.01 -18.95
N GLY A 27 7.82 11.48 -19.24
CA GLY A 27 7.99 10.30 -20.08
C GLY A 27 7.70 10.62 -21.55
N ARG A 28 6.49 10.28 -22.04
CA ARG A 28 6.08 10.61 -23.40
C ARG A 28 5.36 11.97 -23.45
N VAL A 29 5.83 12.87 -24.29
CA VAL A 29 5.24 14.21 -24.46
C VAL A 29 4.84 14.45 -25.91
N GLY A 30 3.62 14.92 -26.12
CA GLY A 30 3.08 15.27 -27.44
C GLY A 30 3.81 16.47 -28.04
N VAL A 31 3.87 16.54 -29.39
CA VAL A 31 4.52 17.67 -30.09
C VAL A 31 3.82 19.00 -29.79
N ASP A 32 2.50 18.97 -29.68
CA ASP A 32 1.69 20.16 -29.45
C ASP A 32 1.88 20.66 -28.00
N SER A 33 1.89 19.74 -27.01
CA SER A 33 2.20 20.07 -25.60
C SER A 33 3.62 20.62 -25.45
N LEU A 34 4.61 20.04 -26.14
CA LEU A 34 5.97 20.61 -26.16
C LEU A 34 6.00 22.01 -26.77
N GLY A 35 5.16 22.26 -27.79
CA GLY A 35 5.01 23.60 -28.36
C GLY A 35 4.49 24.59 -27.33
N GLU A 36 3.43 24.27 -26.60
CA GLU A 36 2.86 25.13 -25.57
C GLU A 36 3.81 25.33 -24.39
N TRP A 37 4.44 24.27 -23.91
CA TRP A 37 5.29 24.32 -22.72
C TRP A 37 6.64 25.00 -22.94
N LEU A 38 7.24 24.89 -24.14
CA LEU A 38 8.53 25.50 -24.44
C LEU A 38 8.41 26.99 -24.80
N TRP A 39 7.23 27.47 -25.28
CA TRP A 39 6.99 28.85 -25.68
C TRP A 39 5.89 29.57 -24.88
N ASP A 40 5.63 29.05 -23.64
CA ASP A 40 4.76 29.70 -22.65
C ASP A 40 3.34 30.02 -23.14
N GLY A 41 2.74 29.06 -23.86
CA GLY A 41 1.39 29.21 -24.40
C GLY A 41 1.27 30.05 -25.68
N ASP A 42 2.35 30.60 -26.18
CA ASP A 42 2.38 31.35 -27.48
C ASP A 42 3.36 30.68 -28.48
N PRO A 43 3.05 29.49 -28.95
CA PRO A 43 3.90 28.73 -29.86
C PRO A 43 3.91 29.41 -31.23
N PRO A 44 5.09 29.61 -31.88
CA PRO A 44 5.16 30.14 -33.22
C PRO A 44 4.39 29.25 -34.20
N SER A 45 3.84 29.82 -35.28
CA SER A 45 3.09 29.07 -36.31
C SER A 45 3.85 27.86 -36.90
N SER A 46 5.17 27.84 -36.76
CA SER A 46 6.07 26.75 -37.14
C SER A 46 6.52 25.88 -35.96
N ALA A 47 5.84 25.91 -34.80
CA ALA A 47 6.26 25.25 -33.57
C ALA A 47 6.56 23.75 -33.79
N ARG A 48 5.69 23.03 -34.49
CA ARG A 48 5.87 21.62 -34.83
C ARG A 48 7.19 21.34 -35.55
N ASN A 49 7.52 22.16 -36.57
CA ASN A 49 8.77 22.04 -37.31
C ASN A 49 9.98 22.41 -36.44
N ARG A 50 9.82 23.38 -35.54
CA ARG A 50 10.87 23.76 -34.57
C ARG A 50 11.13 22.63 -33.54
N VAL A 51 10.11 22.00 -32.97
CA VAL A 51 10.26 20.85 -32.08
C VAL A 51 10.97 19.70 -32.82
N GLN A 52 10.61 19.42 -34.08
CA GLN A 52 11.30 18.41 -34.88
C GLN A 52 12.77 18.76 -35.12
N SER A 53 13.07 20.06 -35.34
CA SER A 53 14.43 20.55 -35.51
C SER A 53 15.26 20.40 -34.21
N LEU A 54 14.65 20.70 -33.06
CA LEU A 54 15.28 20.48 -31.72
C LEU A 54 15.62 19.02 -31.51
N VAL A 55 14.67 18.13 -31.76
CA VAL A 55 14.89 16.68 -31.62
C VAL A 55 16.01 16.21 -32.56
N SER A 56 16.00 16.65 -33.79
CA SER A 56 17.07 16.34 -34.77
C SER A 56 18.43 16.92 -34.34
N GLY A 57 18.41 18.10 -33.72
CA GLY A 57 19.57 18.73 -33.12
C GLY A 57 20.18 17.93 -31.98
N ILE A 58 19.34 17.50 -31.04
CA ILE A 58 19.73 16.68 -29.89
C ILE A 58 20.31 15.34 -30.37
N ARG A 59 19.61 14.64 -31.27
CA ARG A 59 20.08 13.37 -31.84
C ARG A 59 21.46 13.47 -32.49
N ARG A 60 21.68 14.53 -33.27
CA ARG A 60 22.96 14.79 -33.94
C ARG A 60 24.09 15.12 -32.94
N LYS A 61 23.79 15.89 -31.90
CA LYS A 61 24.75 16.28 -30.85
C LYS A 61 25.11 15.10 -29.93
N ALA A 62 24.17 14.17 -29.72
CA ALA A 62 24.37 12.98 -28.90
C ALA A 62 25.28 11.93 -29.57
N GLY A 63 25.53 12.02 -30.89
CA GLY A 63 26.42 11.14 -31.59
C GLY A 63 25.76 9.89 -32.19
N ALA A 64 26.58 8.90 -32.58
CA ALA A 64 26.16 7.68 -33.29
C ALA A 64 25.66 6.53 -32.39
N GLY A 65 25.42 6.80 -31.09
CA GLY A 65 24.87 5.85 -30.12
C GLY A 65 23.37 5.63 -30.29
N PRO A 66 22.75 4.85 -29.38
CA PRO A 66 21.30 4.69 -29.32
C PRO A 66 20.61 6.05 -29.21
N PRO A 67 19.42 6.20 -29.79
CA PRO A 67 18.77 7.52 -29.86
C PRO A 67 18.37 8.01 -28.48
N VAL A 68 18.90 9.15 -28.06
CA VAL A 68 18.57 9.82 -26.78
C VAL A 68 17.08 10.19 -26.71
N ILE A 69 16.48 10.54 -27.85
CA ILE A 69 15.04 10.81 -27.99
C ILE A 69 14.47 9.92 -29.07
N VAL A 70 13.43 9.19 -28.74
CA VAL A 70 12.68 8.32 -29.65
C VAL A 70 11.38 9.02 -30.05
N THR A 71 11.00 8.88 -31.32
CA THR A 71 9.70 9.33 -31.81
C THR A 71 8.69 8.21 -31.58
N GLU A 72 7.63 8.51 -30.86
CA GLU A 72 6.56 7.57 -30.58
C GLU A 72 5.21 8.19 -30.92
N GLY A 73 4.65 7.76 -32.03
CA GLY A 73 3.43 8.36 -32.59
C GLY A 73 3.58 9.84 -32.93
N ARG A 74 2.77 10.70 -32.31
CA ARG A 74 2.82 12.16 -32.46
C ARG A 74 3.61 12.85 -31.34
N GLY A 75 4.42 12.10 -30.58
CA GLY A 75 5.18 12.63 -29.45
C GLY A 75 6.62 12.17 -29.46
N TYR A 76 7.30 12.53 -28.39
CA TYR A 76 8.69 12.20 -28.12
C TYR A 76 8.84 11.65 -26.70
N ARG A 77 9.71 10.70 -26.52
CA ARG A 77 10.17 10.20 -25.21
C ARG A 77 11.69 10.02 -25.20
N LEU A 78 12.25 9.87 -24.03
CA LEU A 78 13.66 9.49 -23.93
C LEU A 78 13.86 8.05 -24.44
N GLY A 79 15.05 7.77 -24.97
CA GLY A 79 15.47 6.43 -25.36
C GLY A 79 15.59 5.50 -24.14
N ASP A 80 15.44 4.21 -24.38
CA ASP A 80 15.45 3.20 -23.30
C ASP A 80 16.83 3.06 -22.65
N ASP A 81 17.89 3.44 -23.35
CA ASP A 81 19.28 3.41 -22.87
C ASP A 81 19.69 4.73 -22.18
N VAL A 82 18.79 5.69 -22.03
CA VAL A 82 19.07 6.97 -21.36
C VAL A 82 18.83 6.81 -19.86
N GLU A 83 19.91 6.87 -19.09
CA GLU A 83 19.82 6.98 -17.63
C GLU A 83 19.46 8.42 -17.24
N VAL A 84 18.40 8.54 -16.44
CA VAL A 84 17.96 9.82 -15.89
C VAL A 84 18.32 9.85 -14.41
N ASP A 85 19.08 10.84 -13.99
CA ASP A 85 19.49 11.05 -12.61
C ASP A 85 18.31 11.15 -11.62
N LEU A 86 17.16 11.66 -12.08
CA LEU A 86 15.93 11.70 -11.29
C LEU A 86 15.42 10.30 -10.89
N ALA A 87 15.78 9.25 -11.62
CA ALA A 87 15.44 7.89 -11.21
C ALA A 87 16.28 7.45 -10.00
N THR A 88 17.58 7.76 -10.01
CA THR A 88 18.46 7.56 -8.85
C THR A 88 17.95 8.32 -7.64
N TRP A 89 17.57 9.60 -7.82
CA TRP A 89 16.92 10.39 -6.79
C TRP A 89 15.72 9.68 -6.17
N THR A 90 14.78 9.23 -7.01
CA THR A 90 13.55 8.59 -6.53
C THR A 90 13.80 7.29 -5.80
N ASP A 91 14.74 6.49 -6.30
CA ASP A 91 15.06 5.19 -5.71
C ASP A 91 15.81 5.36 -4.38
N GLU A 92 16.77 6.29 -4.31
CA GLU A 92 17.53 6.60 -3.09
C GLU A 92 16.64 7.26 -2.00
N VAL A 93 15.76 8.20 -2.36
CA VAL A 93 14.80 8.79 -1.41
C VAL A 93 13.84 7.73 -0.88
N ALA A 94 13.38 6.83 -1.72
CA ALA A 94 12.49 5.75 -1.27
C ALA A 94 13.22 4.78 -0.31
N ALA A 95 14.47 4.45 -0.58
CA ALA A 95 15.32 3.64 0.30
C ALA A 95 15.58 4.36 1.64
N ALA A 96 15.92 5.65 1.58
CA ALA A 96 16.14 6.47 2.77
C ALA A 96 14.91 6.52 3.67
N ARG A 97 13.72 6.78 3.11
CA ARG A 97 12.45 6.82 3.86
C ARG A 97 12.09 5.48 4.48
N LEU A 98 12.46 4.39 3.83
CA LEU A 98 12.28 3.04 4.37
C LEU A 98 13.19 2.78 5.58
N ASP A 99 14.43 3.26 5.52
CA ASP A 99 15.43 3.02 6.57
C ASP A 99 15.36 4.03 7.73
N ARG A 100 14.90 5.28 7.47
CA ARG A 100 14.86 6.37 8.45
C ARG A 100 14.27 6.02 9.82
N PRO A 101 13.15 5.28 9.95
CA PRO A 101 12.58 4.98 11.26
C PRO A 101 13.42 4.06 12.13
N CYS A 102 14.17 3.16 11.52
CA CYS A 102 14.87 2.08 12.24
C CYS A 102 16.39 2.13 12.09
N ARG A 103 16.90 2.79 11.06
CA ARG A 103 18.33 2.89 10.72
C ARG A 103 18.66 4.25 10.13
N PRO A 104 18.60 5.30 10.96
CA PRO A 104 18.88 6.65 10.51
C PRO A 104 20.31 6.83 9.96
N ASP A 105 21.24 6.01 10.39
CA ASP A 105 22.63 5.94 9.87
C ASP A 105 22.67 5.51 8.39
N LEU A 106 21.92 4.49 8.00
CA LEU A 106 21.82 4.07 6.60
C LEU A 106 20.98 5.04 5.77
N ALA A 107 19.88 5.53 6.34
CA ALA A 107 19.04 6.52 5.69
C ALA A 107 19.85 7.76 5.28
N LEU A 108 20.80 8.19 6.12
CA LEU A 108 21.71 9.29 5.79
C LEU A 108 22.50 9.03 4.50
N GLY A 109 23.07 7.83 4.36
CA GLY A 109 23.81 7.45 3.15
C GLY A 109 22.94 7.52 1.89
N HIS A 110 21.71 7.06 1.99
CA HIS A 110 20.74 7.14 0.90
C HIS A 110 20.30 8.59 0.62
N TYR A 111 20.03 9.40 1.66
CA TYR A 111 19.72 10.82 1.46
C TYR A 111 20.88 11.58 0.84
N ASP A 112 22.11 11.32 1.26
CA ASP A 112 23.30 11.93 0.69
C ASP A 112 23.49 11.55 -0.77
N ALA A 113 23.27 10.27 -1.12
CA ALA A 113 23.30 9.79 -2.50
C ALA A 113 22.20 10.45 -3.36
N ALA A 114 20.99 10.57 -2.82
CA ALA A 114 19.90 11.26 -3.50
C ALA A 114 20.24 12.75 -3.72
N LEU A 115 20.68 13.46 -2.68
CA LEU A 115 21.00 14.89 -2.76
C LEU A 115 22.17 15.19 -3.67
N ALA A 116 23.11 14.23 -3.84
CA ALA A 116 24.23 14.36 -4.76
C ALA A 116 23.78 14.46 -6.24
N VAL A 117 22.58 14.01 -6.57
CA VAL A 117 21.97 14.18 -7.89
C VAL A 117 21.75 15.67 -8.20
N PHE A 118 21.39 16.46 -7.20
CA PHE A 118 21.13 17.90 -7.35
C PHE A 118 22.38 18.75 -7.12
N THR A 119 23.36 18.62 -7.97
CA THR A 119 24.58 19.48 -7.93
C THR A 119 24.28 20.96 -8.28
N HIS A 120 23.16 21.21 -8.97
CA HIS A 120 22.71 22.52 -9.42
C HIS A 120 21.20 22.67 -9.20
N GLU A 121 20.64 23.85 -9.55
CA GLU A 121 19.20 24.03 -9.53
C GLU A 121 18.47 23.09 -10.51
N PRO A 122 17.30 22.55 -10.12
CA PRO A 122 16.51 21.70 -11.01
C PRO A 122 16.22 22.41 -12.34
N LEU A 123 16.32 21.67 -13.43
CA LEU A 123 16.08 22.18 -14.78
C LEU A 123 16.90 23.44 -15.15
N GLN A 124 18.08 23.60 -14.57
CA GLN A 124 18.99 24.70 -14.91
C GLN A 124 19.32 24.68 -16.42
N GLY A 125 19.21 25.84 -17.05
CA GLY A 125 19.43 25.99 -18.49
C GLY A 125 18.23 25.59 -19.38
N ALA A 126 17.06 25.31 -18.82
CA ALA A 126 15.79 25.20 -19.52
C ALA A 126 15.14 26.58 -19.67
N PRO A 127 14.23 26.81 -20.65
CA PRO A 127 13.56 28.07 -20.85
C PRO A 127 12.71 28.48 -19.63
N GLN A 128 12.51 29.80 -19.49
CA GLN A 128 11.65 30.35 -18.43
C GLN A 128 10.19 30.36 -18.93
N SER A 129 9.57 29.18 -19.00
CA SER A 129 8.15 29.04 -19.28
C SER A 129 7.39 28.60 -18.03
N ALA A 130 6.10 28.93 -17.95
CA ALA A 130 5.26 28.57 -16.80
C ALA A 130 5.31 27.05 -16.51
N ALA A 131 5.29 26.23 -17.53
CA ALA A 131 5.37 24.77 -17.38
C ALA A 131 6.71 24.31 -16.79
N VAL A 132 7.83 24.86 -17.24
CA VAL A 132 9.16 24.57 -16.70
C VAL A 132 9.29 25.09 -15.27
N GLU A 133 8.69 26.26 -14.97
CA GLU A 133 8.76 26.86 -13.65
C GLU A 133 7.94 26.08 -12.61
N VAL A 134 6.78 25.55 -12.99
CA VAL A 134 5.98 24.67 -12.15
C VAL A 134 6.80 23.41 -11.76
N GLU A 135 7.45 22.77 -12.73
CA GLU A 135 8.27 21.58 -12.46
C GLU A 135 9.53 21.91 -11.66
N ARG A 136 10.16 23.06 -11.93
CA ARG A 136 11.30 23.56 -11.14
C ARG A 136 10.90 23.78 -9.68
N SER A 137 9.78 24.44 -9.46
CA SER A 137 9.23 24.70 -8.12
C SER A 137 8.90 23.39 -7.41
N ARG A 138 8.26 22.45 -8.09
CA ARG A 138 7.94 21.12 -7.53
C ARG A 138 9.20 20.36 -7.10
N LEU A 139 10.21 20.28 -7.98
CA LEU A 139 11.47 19.58 -7.66
C LEU A 139 12.26 20.30 -6.55
N THR A 140 12.19 21.63 -6.49
CA THR A 140 12.81 22.42 -5.43
C THR A 140 12.15 22.15 -4.09
N GLN A 141 10.82 22.11 -4.03
CA GLN A 141 10.09 21.77 -2.80
C GLN A 141 10.37 20.35 -2.35
N GLU A 142 10.40 19.40 -3.28
CA GLU A 142 10.73 18.02 -2.98
C GLU A 142 12.15 17.87 -2.44
N ARG A 143 13.11 18.59 -3.00
CA ARG A 143 14.49 18.66 -2.48
C ARG A 143 14.56 19.24 -1.07
N LEU A 144 13.78 20.29 -0.76
CA LEU A 144 13.73 20.89 0.58
C LEU A 144 13.16 19.89 1.60
N SER A 145 12.10 19.15 1.23
CA SER A 145 11.54 18.09 2.07
C SER A 145 12.56 16.99 2.35
N VAL A 146 13.30 16.56 1.33
CA VAL A 146 14.35 15.53 1.50
C VAL A 146 15.53 16.05 2.33
N LEU A 147 15.88 17.33 2.22
CA LEU A 147 16.87 17.96 3.10
C LEU A 147 16.40 17.96 4.57
N GLU A 148 15.13 18.27 4.82
CA GLU A 148 14.56 18.20 6.17
C GLU A 148 14.62 16.76 6.70
N GLU A 149 14.21 15.78 5.92
CA GLU A 149 14.25 14.36 6.28
C GLU A 149 15.68 13.87 6.56
N ARG A 150 16.65 14.31 5.76
CA ARG A 150 18.08 14.00 5.97
C ARG A 150 18.59 14.55 7.31
N HIS A 151 18.24 15.79 7.64
CA HIS A 151 18.70 16.42 8.89
C HIS A 151 18.01 15.81 10.12
N ASP A 152 16.73 15.40 9.99
CA ASP A 152 16.06 14.59 11.02
C ASP A 152 16.76 13.24 11.22
N ALA A 153 17.13 12.57 10.13
CA ALA A 153 17.88 11.32 10.19
C ALA A 153 19.26 11.51 10.84
N ALA A 154 19.96 12.62 10.56
CA ALA A 154 21.24 12.96 11.17
C ALA A 154 21.13 13.17 12.69
N LEU A 155 20.09 13.87 13.13
CA LEU A 155 19.77 14.04 14.55
C LEU A 155 19.50 12.71 15.24
N ARG A 156 18.70 11.84 14.62
CA ARG A 156 18.37 10.51 15.15
C ARG A 156 19.57 9.56 15.18
N ALA A 157 20.47 9.67 14.21
CA ALA A 157 21.71 8.92 14.16
C ALA A 157 22.77 9.44 15.15
N GLY A 158 22.52 10.58 15.80
CA GLY A 158 23.50 11.24 16.68
C GLY A 158 24.68 11.85 15.92
N SER A 159 24.57 12.02 14.61
CA SER A 159 25.62 12.63 13.75
C SER A 159 25.52 14.16 13.82
N LEU A 160 26.14 14.75 14.84
CA LEU A 160 26.04 16.18 15.10
C LEU A 160 27.17 17.00 14.45
N ASP A 161 28.19 16.35 13.90
CA ASP A 161 29.35 17.03 13.28
C ASP A 161 28.90 17.84 12.05
N GLY A 162 29.03 19.17 12.13
CA GLY A 162 28.64 20.10 11.09
C GLY A 162 27.14 20.39 11.00
N LEU A 163 26.28 19.57 11.61
CA LEU A 163 24.82 19.67 11.49
C LEU A 163 24.26 21.03 11.93
N VAL A 164 24.77 21.58 13.04
CA VAL A 164 24.39 22.90 13.55
C VAL A 164 24.69 24.02 12.52
N ALA A 165 25.86 23.95 11.87
CA ALA A 165 26.25 24.94 10.87
C ALA A 165 25.43 24.81 9.57
N GLU A 166 25.12 23.58 9.15
CA GLU A 166 24.28 23.32 7.98
C GLU A 166 22.85 23.86 8.20
N LEU A 167 22.27 23.58 9.37
CA LEU A 167 20.91 24.03 9.71
C LEU A 167 20.85 25.55 9.94
N ASP A 168 21.90 26.17 10.49
CA ASP A 168 22.01 27.63 10.59
C ASP A 168 21.98 28.29 9.19
N ALA A 169 22.74 27.75 8.24
CA ALA A 169 22.76 28.23 6.87
C ALA A 169 21.42 28.00 6.15
N LEU A 170 20.74 26.87 6.41
CA LEU A 170 19.43 26.58 5.83
C LEU A 170 18.34 27.48 6.39
N THR A 171 18.31 27.71 7.70
CA THR A 171 17.34 28.63 8.33
C THR A 171 17.56 30.08 7.88
N ALA A 172 18.80 30.50 7.68
CA ALA A 172 19.09 31.82 7.11
C ALA A 172 18.63 31.97 5.67
N ARG A 173 18.71 30.91 4.86
CA ARG A 173 18.28 30.89 3.46
C ARG A 173 16.77 30.74 3.30
N HIS A 174 16.13 30.02 4.21
CA HIS A 174 14.71 29.71 4.22
C HIS A 174 14.05 30.14 5.54
N PRO A 175 13.95 31.46 5.81
CA PRO A 175 13.59 31.97 7.15
C PRO A 175 12.17 31.69 7.59
N TYR A 176 11.30 31.24 6.67
CA TYR A 176 9.92 30.85 6.96
C TYR A 176 9.68 29.34 6.95
N HIS A 177 10.74 28.56 6.76
CA HIS A 177 10.65 27.10 6.77
C HIS A 177 10.79 26.57 8.22
N GLU A 178 9.66 26.46 8.90
CA GLU A 178 9.62 26.12 10.33
C GLU A 178 10.21 24.75 10.64
N GLY A 179 10.16 23.78 9.71
CA GLY A 179 10.79 22.48 9.85
C GLY A 179 12.31 22.57 10.04
N PHE A 180 13.01 23.38 9.24
CA PHE A 180 14.45 23.59 9.45
C PHE A 180 14.75 24.29 10.77
N THR A 181 13.89 25.25 11.17
CA THR A 181 14.05 25.94 12.46
C THR A 181 13.87 24.97 13.62
N ALA A 182 12.88 24.09 13.55
CA ALA A 182 12.66 23.07 14.58
C ALA A 182 13.86 22.11 14.71
N LEU A 183 14.38 21.62 13.58
CA LEU A 183 15.58 20.78 13.55
C LEU A 183 16.82 21.51 14.06
N PHE A 184 16.97 22.81 13.73
CA PHE A 184 18.07 23.65 14.21
C PHE A 184 18.03 23.81 15.74
N MET A 185 16.84 24.06 16.29
CA MET A 185 16.65 24.11 17.76
C MET A 185 17.05 22.79 18.43
N LEU A 186 16.63 21.66 17.86
CA LEU A 186 16.94 20.33 18.40
C LEU A 186 18.45 20.02 18.29
N ALA A 187 19.10 20.38 17.18
CA ALA A 187 20.54 20.23 17.00
C ALA A 187 21.34 21.07 17.98
N LEU A 188 20.93 22.33 18.23
CA LEU A 188 21.51 23.19 19.25
C LEU A 188 21.37 22.58 20.64
N ALA A 189 20.18 22.07 20.99
CA ALA A 189 19.93 21.44 22.27
C ALA A 189 20.79 20.17 22.46
N ALA A 190 20.85 19.32 21.42
CA ALA A 190 21.70 18.12 21.43
C ALA A 190 23.21 18.45 21.57
N SER A 191 23.61 19.62 21.09
CA SER A 191 25.00 20.14 21.25
C SER A 191 25.21 20.91 22.55
N GLY A 192 24.27 20.88 23.51
CA GLY A 192 24.35 21.56 24.79
C GLY A 192 24.09 23.08 24.75
N GLN A 193 23.62 23.63 23.66
CA GLN A 193 23.33 25.06 23.45
C GLN A 193 21.84 25.39 23.62
N GLN A 194 21.25 24.95 24.72
CA GLN A 194 19.79 25.04 24.97
C GLN A 194 19.28 26.51 24.95
N SER A 195 20.04 27.45 25.52
CA SER A 195 19.67 28.88 25.57
C SER A 195 19.52 29.44 24.13
N ARG A 196 20.49 29.14 23.27
CA ARG A 196 20.51 29.57 21.88
C ARG A 196 19.33 28.95 21.07
N ALA A 197 18.98 27.69 21.37
CA ALA A 197 17.80 27.04 20.76
C ALA A 197 16.50 27.80 21.10
N LEU A 198 16.35 28.29 22.33
CA LEU A 198 15.20 29.06 22.75
C LEU A 198 15.18 30.48 22.17
N GLU A 199 16.35 31.11 21.98
CA GLU A 199 16.47 32.39 21.25
C GLU A 199 16.01 32.25 19.81
N VAL A 200 16.44 31.20 19.09
CA VAL A 200 16.02 30.90 17.72
C VAL A 200 14.49 30.75 17.63
N PHE A 201 13.85 30.13 18.62
CA PHE A 201 12.39 30.05 18.68
C PHE A 201 11.73 31.41 18.79
N GLN A 202 12.23 32.27 19.70
CA GLN A 202 11.67 33.62 19.93
C GLN A 202 11.84 34.49 18.67
N ASP A 203 13.01 34.47 18.05
CA ASP A 203 13.27 35.24 16.83
C ASP A 203 12.36 34.80 15.68
N THR A 204 12.18 33.50 15.52
CA THR A 204 11.29 32.96 14.48
C THR A 204 9.83 33.31 14.78
N ARG A 205 9.38 33.16 16.03
CA ARG A 205 8.02 33.56 16.43
C ARG A 205 7.75 35.03 16.15
N THR A 206 8.70 35.93 16.51
CA THR A 206 8.56 37.36 16.26
C THR A 206 8.48 37.66 14.77
N ARG A 207 9.32 37.02 13.95
CA ARG A 207 9.33 37.17 12.51
C ARG A 207 8.02 36.68 11.86
N LEU A 208 7.51 35.52 12.27
CA LEU A 208 6.24 34.98 11.76
C LEU A 208 5.07 35.89 12.12
N ASP A 209 5.04 36.47 13.31
CA ASP A 209 3.99 37.39 13.78
C ASP A 209 4.07 38.75 13.07
N GLU A 210 5.26 39.36 12.99
CA GLU A 210 5.45 40.70 12.43
C GLU A 210 5.38 40.75 10.89
N GLU A 211 5.91 39.71 10.19
CA GLU A 211 6.02 39.75 8.73
C GLU A 211 4.88 38.98 8.02
N LEU A 212 4.31 37.96 8.63
CA LEU A 212 3.27 37.11 8.03
C LEU A 212 1.95 37.13 8.81
N GLY A 213 1.92 37.64 10.06
CA GLY A 213 0.73 37.65 10.91
C GLY A 213 0.26 36.25 11.31
N VAL A 214 1.16 35.25 11.31
CA VAL A 214 0.83 33.85 11.64
C VAL A 214 1.53 33.40 12.90
N ARG A 215 0.93 32.45 13.60
CA ARG A 215 1.54 31.81 14.77
C ARG A 215 2.45 30.67 14.35
N PRO A 216 3.50 30.36 15.14
CA PRO A 216 4.34 29.18 14.91
C PRO A 216 3.55 27.88 14.81
N SER A 217 4.01 26.96 13.97
CA SER A 217 3.40 25.65 13.78
C SER A 217 3.53 24.75 15.01
N ASP A 218 2.71 23.70 15.08
CA ASP A 218 2.77 22.70 16.13
C ASP A 218 4.16 22.00 16.18
N GLN A 219 4.81 21.81 15.03
CA GLN A 219 6.15 21.24 14.93
C GLN A 219 7.19 22.12 15.64
N LEU A 220 7.13 23.44 15.48
CA LEU A 220 8.06 24.35 16.14
C LEU A 220 7.80 24.46 17.64
N HIS A 221 6.54 24.42 18.07
CA HIS A 221 6.19 24.34 19.49
C HIS A 221 6.63 23.02 20.14
N GLU A 222 6.54 21.90 19.40
CA GLU A 222 7.04 20.61 19.87
C GLU A 222 8.55 20.63 20.08
N ALA A 223 9.30 21.17 19.13
CA ALA A 223 10.73 21.37 19.28
C ALA A 223 11.06 22.22 20.54
N GLN A 224 10.31 23.30 20.78
CA GLN A 224 10.46 24.11 21.99
C GLN A 224 10.21 23.29 23.26
N ARG A 225 9.15 22.47 23.30
CA ARG A 225 8.85 21.61 24.45
C ARG A 225 9.97 20.60 24.74
N LEU A 226 10.51 19.96 23.70
CA LEU A 226 11.60 19.01 23.82
C LEU A 226 12.88 19.67 24.33
N VAL A 227 13.20 20.86 23.83
CA VAL A 227 14.33 21.67 24.30
C VAL A 227 14.17 22.03 25.77
N LEU A 228 12.97 22.46 26.20
CA LEU A 228 12.68 22.81 27.61
C LEU A 228 12.73 21.59 28.53
N ALA A 229 12.26 20.43 28.05
CA ALA A 229 12.28 19.19 28.82
C ALA A 229 13.69 18.61 29.01
N GLY A 230 14.72 19.14 28.34
CA GLY A 230 16.08 18.58 28.39
C GLY A 230 16.13 17.14 27.86
N ALA A 231 15.19 16.75 27.02
CA ALA A 231 15.11 15.39 26.51
C ALA A 231 16.33 15.06 25.64
N THR A 232 17.07 14.06 26.06
CA THR A 232 18.11 13.43 25.22
C THR A 232 17.44 12.75 24.05
N LEU A 233 17.79 13.12 22.82
CA LEU A 233 17.17 12.69 21.54
C LEU A 233 17.39 11.19 21.20
N ALA A 234 17.33 10.31 22.18
CA ALA A 234 17.40 8.86 21.99
C ALA A 234 15.99 8.21 21.83
N GLN A 235 14.93 9.00 21.78
CA GLN A 235 13.56 8.49 21.52
C GLN A 235 13.00 9.11 20.22
N PRO A 236 12.27 8.34 19.40
CA PRO A 236 11.67 8.87 18.19
C PRO A 236 10.69 10.00 18.52
N LEU A 237 10.81 11.12 17.81
CA LEU A 237 9.85 12.22 17.86
C LEU A 237 8.47 11.68 17.47
N PRO A 238 7.41 11.91 18.28
CA PRO A 238 6.06 11.62 17.84
C PRO A 238 5.73 12.55 16.68
N GLU A 239 5.26 11.98 15.59
CA GLU A 239 4.67 12.75 14.49
C GLU A 239 3.55 13.63 15.03
N ALA A 240 3.51 14.86 14.54
CA ALA A 240 2.68 15.95 15.03
C ALA A 240 1.21 15.56 15.28
N SER A 241 0.82 15.51 16.53
CA SER A 241 -0.58 15.63 16.94
C SER A 241 -0.66 16.63 18.11
N GLY A 242 -1.14 17.85 17.75
CA GLY A 242 -1.35 18.92 18.70
C GLY A 242 -2.52 18.62 19.65
N SER A 243 -2.41 19.03 20.87
CA SER A 243 -2.81 20.28 21.46
C SER A 243 -3.16 20.23 22.94
N PRO A 244 -3.47 21.36 23.58
CA PRO A 244 -2.76 21.78 24.78
C PRO A 244 -3.55 21.56 26.07
N GLY A 245 -2.73 21.52 27.07
CA GLY A 245 -2.92 21.42 28.43
C GLY A 245 -3.95 22.25 29.17
N THR A 246 -4.00 22.04 30.42
CA THR A 246 -4.05 23.09 31.45
C THR A 246 -3.46 22.58 32.73
N SER A 247 -2.63 23.44 33.27
CA SER A 247 -1.95 23.37 34.53
C SER A 247 -2.91 23.36 35.75
N GLY A 248 -2.52 22.66 36.79
CA GLY A 248 -3.15 22.82 38.12
C GLY A 248 -2.38 22.09 39.21
N THR A 249 -1.70 22.86 39.98
CA THR A 249 -0.81 22.66 41.09
C THR A 249 -1.32 21.80 42.25
N SER A 250 -0.37 21.05 42.81
CA SER A 250 0.02 20.94 44.24
C SER A 250 -0.74 20.05 45.21
N ALA A 251 0.08 19.18 45.79
CA ALA A 251 0.40 18.95 47.20
C ALA A 251 -0.44 17.99 48.04
N ASP A 252 0.31 17.05 48.59
CA ASP A 252 0.21 16.40 49.89
C ASP A 252 -0.89 15.39 50.23
N GLY A 253 -0.39 14.21 50.65
CA GLY A 253 -1.08 13.34 51.60
C GLY A 253 -0.95 11.85 51.28
N ALA A 254 -0.12 11.20 52.05
CA ALA A 254 0.17 9.76 52.06
C ALA A 254 -1.03 8.84 52.49
N PRO A 255 -0.86 7.54 52.75
CA PRO A 255 -1.31 6.46 51.85
C PRO A 255 -2.47 5.63 52.44
N VAL A 256 -3.24 4.96 51.62
CA VAL A 256 -4.06 3.82 52.04
C VAL A 256 -3.97 2.70 51.01
N GLU A 257 -3.46 1.56 51.42
CA GLU A 257 -3.53 0.25 50.75
C GLU A 257 -4.87 -0.46 51.03
N PRO A 258 -5.11 -1.66 50.53
CA PRO A 258 -5.44 -2.06 49.14
C PRO A 258 -6.79 -2.80 49.07
N ALA A 259 -7.31 -3.03 47.89
CA ALA A 259 -8.22 -4.14 47.64
C ALA A 259 -8.14 -4.63 46.20
N ASP A 260 -7.96 -5.88 46.05
CA ASP A 260 -7.92 -6.80 44.92
C ASP A 260 -8.66 -6.36 43.63
N GLY A 261 -7.92 -6.45 42.53
CA GLY A 261 -8.46 -6.43 41.17
C GLY A 261 -7.32 -6.70 40.19
N SER A 262 -7.32 -7.87 39.54
CA SER A 262 -6.36 -8.30 38.55
C SER A 262 -5.87 -7.19 37.62
N PRO A 263 -4.59 -7.08 37.33
CA PRO A 263 -4.09 -6.10 36.39
C PRO A 263 -4.47 -6.46 34.96
N ALA A 264 -5.24 -5.58 34.31
CA ALA A 264 -5.37 -5.57 32.87
C ALA A 264 -3.97 -5.38 32.28
N ALA A 265 -3.56 -6.27 31.40
CA ALA A 265 -2.29 -6.20 30.67
C ALA A 265 -2.18 -4.84 29.97
N PRO A 266 -1.00 -4.21 29.92
CA PRO A 266 -0.77 -2.98 29.17
C PRO A 266 -0.98 -3.26 27.69
N VAL A 267 -2.01 -2.64 27.11
CA VAL A 267 -2.24 -2.62 25.67
C VAL A 267 -1.09 -1.81 25.07
N LEU A 268 -0.18 -2.47 24.38
CA LEU A 268 0.81 -1.85 23.49
C LEU A 268 0.06 -0.86 22.59
N GLY A 269 0.51 0.39 22.55
CA GLY A 269 -0.12 1.47 21.80
C GLY A 269 -0.18 1.16 20.31
N LEU A 270 -1.31 0.61 19.88
CA LEU A 270 -1.64 0.45 18.47
C LEU A 270 -1.89 1.85 17.89
N PRO A 271 -1.47 2.10 16.64
CA PRO A 271 -1.74 3.38 16.00
C PRO A 271 -3.24 3.64 15.99
N VAL A 272 -3.63 4.84 16.44
CA VAL A 272 -5.03 5.28 16.45
C VAL A 272 -5.53 5.32 15.00
N PRO A 273 -6.56 4.53 14.62
CA PRO A 273 -7.01 4.49 13.23
C PRO A 273 -7.63 5.83 12.83
N ARG A 274 -7.17 6.39 11.71
CA ARG A 274 -7.66 7.66 11.14
C ARG A 274 -7.90 7.48 9.65
N THR A 275 -8.99 6.81 9.29
CA THR A 275 -9.28 6.42 7.92
C THR A 275 -10.28 7.31 7.21
N LEU A 276 -10.67 8.44 7.80
CA LEU A 276 -11.55 9.40 7.14
C LEU A 276 -10.88 9.97 5.88
N PRO A 277 -11.54 9.94 4.71
CA PRO A 277 -11.11 10.64 3.52
C PRO A 277 -10.92 12.15 3.74
N ARG A 278 -10.24 12.82 2.81
CA ARG A 278 -10.04 14.27 2.86
C ARG A 278 -11.36 15.03 2.95
N ARG A 279 -11.32 16.20 3.60
CA ARG A 279 -12.44 17.15 3.61
C ARG A 279 -12.87 17.51 2.19
N PRO A 280 -14.18 17.62 1.93
CA PRO A 280 -14.68 18.10 0.64
C PRO A 280 -14.18 19.53 0.36
N ALA A 281 -13.54 19.73 -0.80
CA ALA A 281 -12.89 21.00 -1.17
C ALA A 281 -13.86 22.18 -1.30
N SER A 282 -15.14 21.93 -1.64
CA SER A 282 -16.18 22.97 -1.77
C SER A 282 -17.41 22.52 -1.00
N PHE A 283 -17.46 22.87 0.28
CA PHE A 283 -18.56 22.50 1.18
C PHE A 283 -19.32 23.76 1.59
N VAL A 284 -20.61 23.83 1.26
CA VAL A 284 -21.45 25.00 1.52
C VAL A 284 -22.86 24.60 1.96
N GLY A 285 -23.50 25.42 2.78
CA GLY A 285 -24.93 25.46 3.03
C GLY A 285 -25.51 24.22 3.69
N ARG A 286 -24.76 23.57 4.60
CA ARG A 286 -25.15 22.37 5.34
C ARG A 286 -25.02 22.54 6.87
N ASP A 287 -25.03 23.78 7.31
CA ASP A 287 -24.91 24.07 8.75
C ASP A 287 -26.04 23.44 9.59
N PRO A 288 -27.32 23.44 9.16
CA PRO A 288 -28.39 22.80 9.93
C PRO A 288 -28.18 21.30 10.13
N GLU A 289 -27.75 20.59 9.08
CA GLU A 289 -27.48 19.15 9.16
C GLU A 289 -26.25 18.85 10.03
N LEU A 290 -25.22 19.68 9.96
CA LEU A 290 -24.03 19.57 10.81
C LEU A 290 -24.34 19.89 12.28
N ASP A 291 -25.18 20.91 12.55
CA ASP A 291 -25.62 21.24 13.89
C ASP A 291 -26.45 20.10 14.49
N ASP A 292 -27.31 19.46 13.70
CA ASP A 292 -28.08 18.29 14.11
C ASP A 292 -27.15 17.11 14.50
N ILE A 293 -26.09 16.89 13.75
CA ILE A 293 -25.09 15.84 14.03
C ILE A 293 -24.29 16.21 15.28
N ALA A 294 -23.85 17.47 15.40
CA ALA A 294 -23.11 17.95 16.57
C ALA A 294 -23.94 17.90 17.85
N ALA A 295 -25.23 18.25 17.77
CA ALA A 295 -26.15 18.12 18.89
C ALA A 295 -26.32 16.66 19.34
N ALA A 296 -26.43 15.74 18.39
CA ALA A 296 -26.48 14.31 18.71
C ALA A 296 -25.16 13.83 19.37
N ALA A 297 -24.01 14.29 18.88
CA ALA A 297 -22.69 13.97 19.44
C ALA A 297 -22.55 14.42 20.91
N GLY A 298 -23.30 15.46 21.37
CA GLY A 298 -23.35 15.86 22.77
C GLY A 298 -23.92 14.82 23.75
N ALA A 299 -24.53 13.75 23.25
CA ALA A 299 -25.03 12.63 24.06
C ALA A 299 -23.99 11.48 24.20
N VAL A 300 -22.88 11.53 23.50
CA VAL A 300 -21.86 10.45 23.38
C VAL A 300 -21.32 10.01 24.76
N GLU A 301 -21.18 10.90 25.71
CA GLU A 301 -20.70 10.55 27.06
C GLU A 301 -21.68 9.67 27.87
N ARG A 302 -22.95 9.68 27.50
CA ARG A 302 -24.02 8.96 28.22
C ARG A 302 -24.37 7.64 27.54
N ASP A 303 -24.34 7.60 26.22
CA ASP A 303 -24.76 6.43 25.45
C ASP A 303 -24.02 6.38 24.08
N ALA A 304 -24.05 5.23 23.42
CA ALA A 304 -23.64 5.12 22.04
C ALA A 304 -24.55 5.93 21.12
N VAL A 305 -23.97 6.76 20.28
CA VAL A 305 -24.73 7.66 19.39
C VAL A 305 -24.74 7.11 17.97
N VAL A 306 -25.93 6.93 17.40
CA VAL A 306 -26.09 6.52 16.00
C VAL A 306 -26.86 7.59 15.24
N VAL A 307 -26.21 8.17 14.24
CA VAL A 307 -26.82 9.15 13.33
C VAL A 307 -26.97 8.55 11.95
N THR A 308 -28.17 8.68 11.36
CA THR A 308 -28.39 8.24 9.98
C THR A 308 -28.66 9.44 9.07
N LEU A 309 -27.93 9.51 7.95
CA LEU A 309 -28.12 10.52 6.90
C LEU A 309 -28.84 9.87 5.73
N THR A 310 -30.04 10.37 5.39
CA THR A 310 -30.82 9.83 4.28
C THR A 310 -31.15 10.93 3.27
N GLY A 311 -31.21 10.57 1.97
CA GLY A 311 -31.50 11.54 0.92
C GLY A 311 -31.15 11.02 -0.47
N LEU A 312 -31.42 11.84 -1.48
CA LEU A 312 -31.22 11.52 -2.89
C LEU A 312 -29.73 11.21 -3.23
N PRO A 313 -29.46 10.43 -4.27
CA PRO A 313 -28.12 10.32 -4.83
C PRO A 313 -27.55 11.69 -5.18
N GLY A 314 -26.28 11.92 -4.86
CA GLY A 314 -25.62 13.18 -5.18
C GLY A 314 -25.97 14.40 -4.32
N CYS A 315 -26.88 14.28 -3.33
CA CYS A 315 -27.25 15.41 -2.44
C CYS A 315 -26.18 15.79 -1.41
N GLY A 316 -25.07 15.01 -1.31
CA GLY A 316 -23.93 15.34 -0.46
C GLY A 316 -23.92 14.66 0.91
N LYS A 317 -24.61 13.51 1.10
CA LYS A 317 -24.61 12.74 2.37
C LYS A 317 -23.20 12.36 2.83
N SER A 318 -22.42 11.78 1.93
CA SER A 318 -21.02 11.41 2.20
C SER A 318 -20.16 12.62 2.55
N ALA A 319 -20.38 13.75 1.85
CA ALA A 319 -19.69 15.01 2.14
C ALA A 319 -20.05 15.55 3.54
N ILE A 320 -21.31 15.47 3.96
CA ILE A 320 -21.75 15.85 5.31
C ILE A 320 -21.16 14.92 6.36
N ALA A 321 -21.18 13.60 6.12
CA ALA A 321 -20.61 12.61 7.04
C ALA A 321 -19.12 12.84 7.27
N LEU A 322 -18.37 13.11 6.19
CA LEU A 322 -16.93 13.41 6.25
C LEU A 322 -16.67 14.74 6.96
N GLU A 323 -17.38 15.80 6.61
CA GLU A 323 -17.23 17.11 7.25
C GLU A 323 -17.57 17.05 8.75
N ALA A 324 -18.65 16.35 9.11
CA ALA A 324 -19.01 16.10 10.50
C ALA A 324 -17.92 15.31 11.23
N GLY A 325 -17.42 14.24 10.61
CA GLY A 325 -16.33 13.44 11.17
C GLY A 325 -15.05 14.25 11.43
N HIS A 326 -14.71 15.15 10.53
CA HIS A 326 -13.57 16.05 10.72
C HIS A 326 -13.81 17.12 11.78
N ARG A 327 -15.05 17.68 11.90
CA ARG A 327 -15.40 18.66 12.95
C ARG A 327 -15.46 18.03 14.35
N LEU A 328 -15.91 16.79 14.43
CA LEU A 328 -16.08 16.06 15.70
C LEU A 328 -14.83 15.26 16.13
N ARG A 329 -13.75 15.33 15.37
CA ARG A 329 -12.54 14.51 15.57
C ARG A 329 -12.03 14.53 17.02
N ASP A 330 -12.07 15.68 17.67
CA ASP A 330 -11.51 15.86 19.01
C ASP A 330 -12.35 15.17 20.12
N LEU A 331 -13.59 14.81 19.81
CA LEU A 331 -14.45 14.01 20.69
C LEU A 331 -14.09 12.51 20.67
N PHE A 332 -13.35 12.06 19.63
CA PHE A 332 -13.00 10.65 19.39
C PHE A 332 -11.49 10.42 19.36
N PRO A 333 -10.81 10.51 20.53
CA PRO A 333 -9.35 10.40 20.61
C PRO A 333 -8.82 9.03 20.16
N ASP A 334 -9.61 7.94 20.35
CA ASP A 334 -9.21 6.58 20.03
C ASP A 334 -9.34 6.25 18.54
N GLY A 335 -9.82 7.21 17.72
CA GLY A 335 -9.77 7.14 16.28
C GLY A 335 -11.10 7.27 15.56
N ALA A 336 -10.98 7.18 14.21
CA ALA A 336 -12.11 7.21 13.30
C ALA A 336 -11.95 6.14 12.22
N LEU A 337 -12.98 5.33 12.03
CA LEU A 337 -13.09 4.31 11.00
C LEU A 337 -14.04 4.80 9.91
N TYR A 338 -13.63 4.65 8.66
CA TYR A 338 -14.47 4.94 7.49
C TYR A 338 -14.56 3.73 6.60
N HIS A 339 -15.77 3.42 6.15
CA HIS A 339 -16.03 2.37 5.17
C HIS A 339 -17.13 2.78 4.21
N ASP A 340 -16.88 2.56 2.92
CA ASP A 340 -17.86 2.74 1.85
C ASP A 340 -18.46 1.38 1.50
N ALA A 341 -19.69 1.12 1.97
CA ALA A 341 -20.34 -0.18 1.85
C ALA A 341 -20.70 -0.57 0.39
N ALA A 342 -20.88 0.44 -0.49
CA ALA A 342 -21.17 0.18 -1.90
C ALA A 342 -19.92 -0.13 -2.72
N ASN A 343 -18.77 0.37 -2.27
CA ASN A 343 -17.55 0.49 -3.09
C ASN A 343 -16.38 -0.36 -2.56
N THR A 344 -16.63 -1.35 -1.72
CA THR A 344 -15.60 -2.26 -1.24
C THR A 344 -15.96 -3.69 -1.64
N PRO A 345 -15.05 -4.48 -2.21
CA PRO A 345 -15.28 -5.89 -2.52
C PRO A 345 -15.74 -6.64 -1.26
N GLY A 346 -16.93 -7.25 -1.31
CA GLY A 346 -17.57 -7.84 -0.12
C GLY A 346 -18.15 -6.83 0.88
N GLY A 347 -18.02 -5.52 0.65
CA GLY A 347 -18.41 -4.45 1.58
C GLY A 347 -19.90 -4.23 1.78
N ALA A 348 -20.73 -4.80 0.92
CA ALA A 348 -22.18 -4.85 1.12
C ALA A 348 -22.60 -5.86 2.22
N SER A 349 -21.66 -6.65 2.74
CA SER A 349 -21.88 -7.58 3.86
C SER A 349 -21.27 -7.06 5.15
N VAL A 350 -21.94 -7.31 6.27
CA VAL A 350 -21.43 -7.02 7.62
C VAL A 350 -20.05 -7.64 7.84
N ASP A 351 -19.89 -8.86 7.38
CA ASP A 351 -18.65 -9.61 7.50
C ASP A 351 -17.49 -8.96 6.74
N GLY A 352 -17.75 -8.41 5.55
CA GLY A 352 -16.75 -7.65 4.78
C GLY A 352 -16.30 -6.37 5.49
N VAL A 353 -17.24 -5.62 6.06
CA VAL A 353 -16.94 -4.40 6.83
C VAL A 353 -16.12 -4.73 8.09
N VAL A 354 -16.55 -5.72 8.86
CA VAL A 354 -15.84 -6.17 10.07
C VAL A 354 -14.44 -6.66 9.72
N THR A 355 -14.29 -7.44 8.65
CA THR A 355 -12.99 -7.92 8.18
C THR A 355 -12.07 -6.76 7.78
N ALA A 356 -12.60 -5.69 7.20
CA ALA A 356 -11.83 -4.49 6.87
C ALA A 356 -11.41 -3.68 8.12
N PHE A 357 -12.26 -3.64 9.15
CA PHE A 357 -11.99 -2.85 10.36
C PHE A 357 -11.08 -3.56 11.37
N LEU A 358 -11.16 -4.88 11.51
CA LEU A 358 -10.38 -5.63 12.51
C LEU A 358 -8.86 -5.37 12.41
N PRO A 359 -8.23 -5.36 11.22
CA PRO A 359 -6.82 -5.01 11.08
C PRO A 359 -6.49 -3.58 11.51
N LEU A 360 -7.39 -2.63 11.23
CA LEU A 360 -7.23 -1.23 11.63
C LEU A 360 -7.33 -1.03 13.15
N LEU A 361 -8.06 -1.92 13.82
CA LEU A 361 -8.18 -1.98 15.27
C LEU A 361 -7.05 -2.80 15.93
N GLY A 362 -6.10 -3.29 15.13
CA GLY A 362 -4.90 -3.97 15.62
C GLY A 362 -5.03 -5.49 15.74
N VAL A 363 -6.08 -6.07 15.17
CA VAL A 363 -6.21 -7.53 15.12
C VAL A 363 -5.32 -8.09 14.00
N HIS A 364 -4.42 -8.97 14.35
CA HIS A 364 -3.61 -9.67 13.35
C HIS A 364 -4.51 -10.51 12.41
N PRO A 365 -4.30 -10.53 11.09
CA PRO A 365 -5.14 -11.30 10.16
C PRO A 365 -5.34 -12.78 10.54
N GLU A 366 -4.33 -13.40 11.12
CA GLU A 366 -4.39 -14.79 11.59
C GLU A 366 -5.20 -14.97 12.88
N ALA A 367 -5.38 -13.90 13.65
CA ALA A 367 -6.22 -13.88 14.85
C ALA A 367 -7.69 -13.52 14.54
N VAL A 368 -8.01 -13.23 13.27
CA VAL A 368 -9.38 -12.97 12.85
C VAL A 368 -10.14 -14.29 12.82
N PRO A 369 -11.20 -14.46 13.62
CA PRO A 369 -11.96 -15.70 13.67
C PRO A 369 -12.51 -16.09 12.30
N ALA A 370 -12.50 -17.38 11.97
CA ALA A 370 -13.05 -17.90 10.71
C ALA A 370 -14.59 -17.76 10.64
N ASP A 371 -15.26 -17.78 11.79
CA ASP A 371 -16.71 -17.65 11.88
C ASP A 371 -17.16 -16.17 11.89
N PRO A 372 -18.11 -15.74 11.01
CA PRO A 372 -18.58 -14.37 10.93
C PRO A 372 -19.16 -13.80 12.24
N ARG A 373 -19.85 -14.63 13.04
CA ARG A 373 -20.42 -14.19 14.33
C ARG A 373 -19.34 -13.88 15.35
N SER A 374 -18.31 -14.72 15.40
CA SER A 374 -17.15 -14.51 16.26
C SER A 374 -16.35 -13.26 15.84
N ARG A 375 -16.25 -12.97 14.54
CA ARG A 375 -15.66 -11.72 14.03
C ARG A 375 -16.43 -10.50 14.50
N ALA A 376 -17.75 -10.49 14.33
CA ALA A 376 -18.60 -9.40 14.79
C ALA A 376 -18.53 -9.22 16.31
N GLY A 377 -18.45 -10.31 17.08
CA GLY A 377 -18.24 -10.30 18.53
C GLY A 377 -16.89 -9.67 18.91
N LEU A 378 -15.81 -10.05 18.23
CA LEU A 378 -14.47 -9.49 18.44
C LEU A 378 -14.44 -8.00 18.11
N TYR A 379 -15.03 -7.60 16.98
CA TYR A 379 -15.12 -6.19 16.59
C TYR A 379 -15.83 -5.33 17.66
N ARG A 380 -16.99 -5.78 18.16
CA ARG A 380 -17.71 -5.09 19.22
C ARG A 380 -16.89 -4.99 20.51
N SER A 381 -16.23 -6.07 20.91
CA SER A 381 -15.36 -6.07 22.09
C SER A 381 -14.17 -5.10 21.95
N LEU A 382 -13.68 -4.88 20.73
CA LEU A 382 -12.60 -3.93 20.48
C LEU A 382 -13.07 -2.48 20.47
N LEU A 383 -14.32 -2.23 20.17
CA LEU A 383 -14.92 -0.89 20.28
C LEU A 383 -15.35 -0.58 21.71
N ASP A 384 -15.60 -1.59 22.53
CA ASP A 384 -16.08 -1.39 23.89
C ASP A 384 -15.05 -0.63 24.73
N GLY A 385 -15.52 0.37 25.46
CA GLY A 385 -14.70 1.26 26.28
C GLY A 385 -13.80 2.25 25.49
N ARG A 386 -13.86 2.27 24.14
CA ARG A 386 -13.13 3.24 23.29
C ARG A 386 -14.04 4.40 22.88
N ARG A 387 -13.40 5.55 22.66
CA ARG A 387 -14.06 6.76 22.13
C ARG A 387 -13.75 6.87 20.65
N MET A 388 -14.56 6.22 19.83
CA MET A 388 -14.33 6.09 18.39
C MET A 388 -15.49 6.62 17.56
N LEU A 389 -15.16 7.14 16.38
CA LEU A 389 -16.13 7.48 15.35
C LEU A 389 -16.14 6.39 14.28
N VAL A 390 -17.31 5.86 13.95
CA VAL A 390 -17.50 4.90 12.86
C VAL A 390 -18.36 5.54 11.78
N VAL A 391 -17.84 5.68 10.57
CA VAL A 391 -18.58 6.19 9.42
C VAL A 391 -18.77 5.07 8.41
N ILE A 392 -20.04 4.70 8.18
CA ILE A 392 -20.43 3.69 7.19
C ILE A 392 -21.21 4.40 6.09
N ASP A 393 -20.55 4.56 4.96
CA ASP A 393 -21.09 5.30 3.82
C ASP A 393 -21.80 4.38 2.82
N ASN A 394 -22.78 4.89 2.10
CA ASN A 394 -23.49 4.21 1.01
C ASN A 394 -24.19 2.88 1.38
N VAL A 395 -24.77 2.80 2.56
CA VAL A 395 -25.55 1.62 2.99
C VAL A 395 -26.80 1.48 2.12
N GLU A 396 -26.97 0.34 1.45
CA GLU A 396 -28.18 0.02 0.71
C GLU A 396 -29.16 -0.77 1.59
N ALA A 397 -30.42 -0.37 1.58
CA ALA A 397 -31.49 -1.12 2.27
C ALA A 397 -31.67 -2.48 1.55
N SER A 398 -31.12 -3.53 2.12
CA SER A 398 -31.25 -4.91 1.63
C SER A 398 -31.94 -5.77 2.67
N SER A 399 -32.83 -6.65 2.21
CA SER A 399 -33.45 -7.67 3.06
C SER A 399 -32.67 -8.98 3.09
N ALA A 400 -31.52 -9.06 2.39
CA ALA A 400 -30.71 -10.25 2.36
C ALA A 400 -30.08 -10.53 3.74
N PRO A 401 -30.04 -11.78 4.21
CA PRO A 401 -29.38 -12.13 5.45
C PRO A 401 -27.89 -11.77 5.41
N GLY A 402 -27.41 -11.04 6.42
CA GLY A 402 -26.01 -10.61 6.51
C GLY A 402 -25.64 -9.38 5.69
N ALA A 403 -26.59 -8.75 4.95
CA ALA A 403 -26.34 -7.50 4.27
C ALA A 403 -26.26 -6.32 5.27
N VAL A 404 -25.39 -5.35 4.98
CA VAL A 404 -25.22 -4.15 5.82
C VAL A 404 -26.51 -3.34 5.94
N GLY A 405 -27.40 -3.39 4.97
CA GLY A 405 -28.67 -2.65 4.97
C GLY A 405 -29.83 -3.30 5.74
N GLY A 406 -29.61 -4.48 6.33
CA GLY A 406 -30.63 -5.23 7.08
C GLY A 406 -30.36 -5.25 8.59
N SER A 407 -30.84 -6.30 9.26
CA SER A 407 -30.57 -6.52 10.70
C SER A 407 -29.09 -6.62 11.05
N GLY A 408 -28.25 -6.90 10.07
CA GLY A 408 -26.80 -7.00 10.26
C GLY A 408 -26.10 -5.66 10.51
N LEU A 409 -26.66 -4.54 10.12
CA LEU A 409 -26.05 -3.23 10.42
C LEU A 409 -25.87 -3.00 11.93
N ALA A 410 -26.76 -3.56 12.76
CA ALA A 410 -26.65 -3.47 14.21
C ALA A 410 -25.32 -4.04 14.74
N ASP A 411 -24.75 -5.04 14.07
CA ASP A 411 -23.49 -5.66 14.46
C ASP A 411 -22.27 -4.76 14.18
N LEU A 412 -22.41 -3.73 13.37
CA LEU A 412 -21.37 -2.75 13.02
C LEU A 412 -21.40 -1.50 13.91
N LEU A 413 -22.48 -1.28 14.63
CA LEU A 413 -22.67 -0.06 15.41
C LEU A 413 -22.02 -0.20 16.80
N PRO A 414 -21.43 0.88 17.34
CA PRO A 414 -20.93 0.88 18.69
C PRO A 414 -22.08 0.72 19.69
N THR A 415 -21.82 0.00 20.78
CA THR A 415 -22.81 -0.30 21.82
C THR A 415 -22.46 0.35 23.16
N SER A 416 -21.27 0.89 23.33
CA SER A 416 -20.80 1.55 24.55
C SER A 416 -20.79 3.07 24.41
N SER A 417 -20.98 3.77 25.53
CA SER A 417 -20.81 5.22 25.60
C SER A 417 -19.41 5.64 25.17
N GLY A 418 -19.26 6.85 24.69
CA GLY A 418 -17.99 7.40 24.17
C GLY A 418 -17.83 7.26 22.67
N SER A 419 -18.59 6.39 22.00
CA SER A 419 -18.48 6.14 20.58
C SER A 419 -19.71 6.58 19.79
N MET A 420 -19.50 6.95 18.53
CA MET A 420 -20.54 7.42 17.62
C MET A 420 -20.45 6.72 16.27
N ALA A 421 -21.60 6.42 15.67
CA ALA A 421 -21.68 5.99 14.28
C ALA A 421 -22.44 7.00 13.43
N ILE A 422 -21.94 7.27 12.23
CA ILE A 422 -22.64 8.00 11.17
C ILE A 422 -22.84 7.05 10.00
N VAL A 423 -24.10 6.85 9.64
CA VAL A 423 -24.49 5.93 8.55
C VAL A 423 -25.17 6.73 7.44
N THR A 424 -24.70 6.62 6.22
CA THR A 424 -25.39 7.22 5.08
C THR A 424 -26.11 6.17 4.26
N SER A 425 -27.31 6.48 3.79
CA SER A 425 -28.10 5.59 2.95
C SER A 425 -29.02 6.37 2.01
N ARG A 426 -29.49 5.71 0.94
CA ARG A 426 -30.49 6.30 0.02
C ARG A 426 -31.90 6.24 0.61
N ARG A 427 -32.18 5.21 1.39
CA ARG A 427 -33.50 4.96 2.03
C ARG A 427 -33.33 4.87 3.54
N PRO A 428 -34.38 5.15 4.31
CA PRO A 428 -34.34 4.96 5.74
C PRO A 428 -33.92 3.53 6.11
N VAL A 429 -32.93 3.42 6.98
CA VAL A 429 -32.47 2.13 7.51
C VAL A 429 -33.40 1.71 8.64
N SER A 430 -33.88 0.46 8.59
CA SER A 430 -34.74 -0.16 9.61
C SER A 430 -33.97 -1.22 10.41
N GLY A 431 -34.47 -1.58 11.60
CA GLY A 431 -33.90 -2.66 12.42
C GLY A 431 -32.73 -2.25 13.31
N ILE A 432 -32.41 -0.96 13.41
CA ILE A 432 -31.37 -0.41 14.30
C ILE A 432 -31.95 0.69 15.20
N ALA A 433 -31.38 0.83 16.40
CA ALA A 433 -31.63 1.97 17.27
C ALA A 433 -30.88 3.19 16.71
N VAL A 434 -31.60 4.26 16.38
CA VAL A 434 -31.05 5.49 15.81
C VAL A 434 -31.29 6.64 16.76
N THR A 435 -30.21 7.29 17.20
CA THR A 435 -30.31 8.48 18.11
C THR A 435 -30.83 9.71 17.34
N ARG A 436 -30.35 9.92 16.11
CA ARG A 436 -30.77 11.05 15.27
C ARG A 436 -30.91 10.62 13.82
N ARG A 437 -32.05 10.95 13.20
CA ARG A 437 -32.26 10.82 11.75
C ARG A 437 -32.17 12.19 11.12
N VAL A 438 -31.22 12.37 10.21
CA VAL A 438 -31.04 13.61 9.46
C VAL A 438 -31.41 13.35 8.01
N ARG A 439 -32.42 14.05 7.52
CA ARG A 439 -32.77 14.02 6.12
C ARG A 439 -31.96 15.09 5.38
N VAL A 440 -31.26 14.72 4.35
CA VAL A 440 -30.44 15.61 3.53
C VAL A 440 -31.22 16.01 2.28
N PRO A 441 -31.80 17.20 2.22
CA PRO A 441 -32.51 17.69 1.05
C PRO A 441 -31.52 18.18 -0.04
N SER A 442 -32.05 18.65 -1.18
CA SER A 442 -31.28 19.49 -2.10
C SER A 442 -30.74 20.73 -1.40
N LEU A 443 -29.70 21.36 -1.95
CA LEU A 443 -29.15 22.60 -1.35
C LEU A 443 -30.22 23.72 -1.31
N PRO A 444 -30.21 24.57 -0.28
CA PRO A 444 -30.92 25.86 -0.32
C PRO A 444 -30.46 26.69 -1.53
N THR A 445 -31.35 27.48 -2.11
CA THR A 445 -31.08 28.21 -3.36
C THR A 445 -29.79 29.05 -3.26
N GLU A 446 -29.59 29.74 -2.14
CA GLU A 446 -28.42 30.59 -1.93
C GLU A 446 -27.12 29.81 -1.83
N ALA A 447 -27.16 28.68 -1.12
CA ALA A 447 -26.01 27.78 -1.02
C ALA A 447 -25.69 27.10 -2.37
N ALA A 448 -26.72 26.75 -3.14
CA ALA A 448 -26.54 26.21 -4.48
C ALA A 448 -25.93 27.25 -5.43
N ARG A 449 -26.35 28.51 -5.32
CA ARG A 449 -25.78 29.65 -6.07
C ARG A 449 -24.32 29.90 -5.68
N GLN A 450 -24.02 29.85 -4.37
CA GLN A 450 -22.67 29.97 -3.85
C GLN A 450 -21.76 28.82 -4.35
N LEU A 451 -22.28 27.59 -4.37
CA LEU A 451 -21.55 26.46 -4.93
C LEU A 451 -21.26 26.66 -6.43
N LEU A 452 -22.26 27.05 -7.20
CA LEU A 452 -22.11 27.33 -8.62
C LEU A 452 -21.07 28.43 -8.83
N ALA A 453 -21.17 29.55 -8.11
CA ALA A 453 -20.22 30.66 -8.18
C ALA A 453 -18.78 30.23 -7.83
N THR A 454 -18.62 29.35 -6.83
CA THR A 454 -17.31 28.79 -6.47
C THR A 454 -16.73 27.94 -7.59
N LEU A 455 -17.57 27.24 -8.36
CA LEU A 455 -17.15 26.30 -9.40
C LEU A 455 -16.89 26.98 -10.77
N VAL A 456 -17.70 27.97 -11.14
CA VAL A 456 -17.64 28.61 -12.47
C VAL A 456 -17.11 30.05 -12.46
N GLY A 457 -16.84 30.58 -11.27
CA GLY A 457 -16.46 31.98 -11.05
C GLY A 457 -17.64 32.86 -10.65
N PRO A 458 -17.45 33.76 -9.65
CA PRO A 458 -18.54 34.61 -9.14
C PRO A 458 -19.02 35.64 -10.18
N GLY A 459 -18.16 36.13 -11.05
CA GLY A 459 -18.51 37.07 -12.11
C GLY A 459 -19.55 36.48 -13.07
N ARG A 460 -19.36 35.28 -13.56
CA ARG A 460 -20.27 34.60 -14.47
C ARG A 460 -21.69 34.43 -13.92
N VAL A 461 -21.80 34.10 -12.65
CA VAL A 461 -23.11 33.94 -11.97
C VAL A 461 -23.77 35.30 -11.74
N ALA A 462 -22.99 36.36 -11.50
CA ALA A 462 -23.48 37.72 -11.32
C ALA A 462 -23.90 38.37 -12.64
N ASP A 463 -23.21 38.03 -13.73
CA ASP A 463 -23.49 38.60 -15.06
C ASP A 463 -24.77 38.02 -15.69
N GLU A 464 -25.11 36.74 -15.36
CA GLU A 464 -26.25 36.01 -15.90
C GLU A 464 -27.16 35.44 -14.80
N PRO A 465 -27.78 36.26 -13.94
CA PRO A 465 -28.50 35.79 -12.75
C PRO A 465 -29.71 34.90 -13.05
N ASP A 466 -30.48 35.23 -14.10
CA ASP A 466 -31.66 34.48 -14.52
C ASP A 466 -31.29 33.09 -15.08
N ALA A 467 -30.23 33.05 -15.87
CA ALA A 467 -29.68 31.77 -16.38
C ALA A 467 -29.06 30.93 -15.28
N ALA A 468 -28.39 31.54 -14.31
CA ALA A 468 -27.91 30.85 -13.14
C ALA A 468 -29.07 30.20 -12.34
N ASP A 469 -30.18 30.92 -12.14
CA ASP A 469 -31.38 30.40 -11.50
C ASP A 469 -32.02 29.26 -12.31
N ALA A 470 -31.99 29.33 -13.62
CA ALA A 470 -32.45 28.26 -14.48
C ALA A 470 -31.56 27.01 -14.34
N VAL A 471 -30.23 27.16 -14.30
CA VAL A 471 -29.30 26.04 -14.01
C VAL A 471 -29.60 25.42 -12.65
N LEU A 472 -29.83 26.23 -11.60
CA LEU A 472 -30.17 25.70 -10.27
C LEU A 472 -31.50 24.92 -10.30
N ARG A 473 -32.52 25.38 -11.05
CA ARG A 473 -33.79 24.64 -11.22
C ARG A 473 -33.57 23.33 -11.97
N LEU A 474 -32.88 23.34 -13.11
CA LEU A 474 -32.67 22.18 -13.98
C LEU A 474 -31.82 21.10 -13.31
N THR A 475 -30.86 21.50 -12.47
CA THR A 475 -30.03 20.57 -11.68
C THR A 475 -30.72 20.10 -10.40
N GLY A 476 -31.92 20.60 -10.09
CA GLY A 476 -32.63 20.33 -8.82
C GLY A 476 -31.83 20.76 -7.59
N ARG A 477 -30.85 21.67 -7.74
CA ARG A 477 -29.93 22.13 -6.69
C ARG A 477 -29.19 20.97 -6.00
N VAL A 478 -28.97 19.90 -6.73
CA VAL A 478 -28.20 18.73 -6.26
C VAL A 478 -26.70 19.03 -6.45
N PRO A 479 -25.87 19.01 -5.38
CA PRO A 479 -24.44 19.38 -5.46
C PRO A 479 -23.69 18.66 -6.57
N PHE A 480 -23.96 17.39 -6.75
CA PHE A 480 -23.29 16.59 -7.79
C PHE A 480 -23.68 17.07 -9.20
N ALA A 481 -24.94 17.31 -9.46
CA ALA A 481 -25.41 17.80 -10.77
C ALA A 481 -24.83 19.20 -11.06
N LEU A 482 -24.80 20.08 -10.03
CA LEU A 482 -24.15 21.38 -10.15
C LEU A 482 -22.68 21.29 -10.51
N ARG A 483 -21.93 20.35 -9.90
CA ARG A 483 -20.52 20.13 -10.24
C ARG A 483 -20.33 19.64 -11.68
N LEU A 484 -21.18 18.74 -12.15
CA LEU A 484 -21.14 18.25 -13.55
C LEU A 484 -21.36 19.40 -14.54
N VAL A 485 -22.38 20.19 -14.31
CA VAL A 485 -22.71 21.34 -15.15
C VAL A 485 -21.63 22.41 -15.09
N ALA A 486 -21.12 22.70 -13.90
CA ALA A 486 -20.05 23.66 -13.68
C ALA A 486 -18.72 23.22 -14.34
N GLY A 487 -18.41 21.92 -14.31
CA GLY A 487 -17.25 21.35 -14.99
C GLY A 487 -17.25 21.65 -16.49
N ARG A 488 -18.42 21.56 -17.14
CA ARG A 488 -18.61 21.93 -18.56
C ARG A 488 -18.35 23.42 -18.82
N LEU A 489 -18.90 24.27 -17.95
CA LEU A 489 -18.74 25.70 -18.07
C LEU A 489 -17.30 26.16 -17.82
N ALA A 490 -16.59 25.48 -16.96
CA ALA A 490 -15.17 25.76 -16.69
C ALA A 490 -14.28 25.45 -17.90
N GLN A 491 -14.63 24.39 -18.67
CA GLN A 491 -13.90 23.97 -19.87
C GLN A 491 -14.27 24.78 -21.12
N ARG A 492 -15.42 25.40 -21.13
CA ARG A 492 -15.96 26.22 -22.24
C ARG A 492 -16.19 27.64 -21.73
N PRO A 493 -15.14 28.45 -21.63
CA PRO A 493 -15.27 29.86 -21.22
C PRO A 493 -16.15 30.68 -22.17
N ASP A 494 -16.24 30.27 -23.44
CA ASP A 494 -17.06 30.79 -24.50
C ASP A 494 -18.56 30.49 -24.38
N LEU A 495 -18.93 29.45 -23.62
CA LEU A 495 -20.32 29.05 -23.43
C LEU A 495 -20.95 29.88 -22.31
N SER A 496 -22.00 30.64 -22.60
CA SER A 496 -22.77 31.37 -21.59
C SER A 496 -23.62 30.42 -20.71
N LEU A 497 -24.10 30.91 -19.57
CA LEU A 497 -25.07 30.16 -18.76
C LEU A 497 -26.38 30.01 -19.52
N GLU A 498 -26.76 31.04 -20.31
CA GLU A 498 -27.97 31.05 -21.14
C GLU A 498 -27.91 29.96 -22.22
N ASP A 499 -26.79 29.85 -22.98
CA ASP A 499 -26.58 28.78 -23.98
C ASP A 499 -26.64 27.39 -23.36
N LEU A 500 -26.18 27.27 -22.12
CA LEU A 500 -26.25 25.99 -21.39
C LEU A 500 -27.68 25.65 -20.99
N VAL A 501 -28.45 26.65 -20.52
CA VAL A 501 -29.88 26.48 -20.15
C VAL A 501 -30.67 26.02 -21.38
N ASP A 502 -30.52 26.71 -22.52
CA ASP A 502 -31.18 26.35 -23.77
C ASP A 502 -30.93 24.86 -24.14
N ARG A 503 -29.66 24.43 -24.01
CA ARG A 503 -29.29 23.04 -24.27
C ARG A 503 -29.86 22.04 -23.25
N LEU A 504 -30.06 22.45 -22.01
CA LEU A 504 -30.66 21.61 -20.99
C LEU A 504 -32.19 21.56 -21.10
N GLU A 505 -32.83 22.65 -21.55
CA GLU A 505 -34.28 22.77 -21.72
C GLU A 505 -34.80 22.03 -22.97
N ASP A 506 -34.07 22.03 -24.06
CA ASP A 506 -34.42 21.29 -25.31
C ASP A 506 -34.67 19.79 -25.08
N ALA A 507 -34.28 19.25 -23.95
CA ALA A 507 -34.48 17.86 -23.56
C ALA A 507 -35.82 17.54 -22.86
N GLY A 508 -36.73 18.50 -22.71
CA GLY A 508 -38.11 18.34 -22.13
C GLY A 508 -38.12 18.09 -20.63
N ALA A 509 -38.28 19.15 -19.85
CA ALA A 509 -38.26 19.11 -18.36
C ALA A 509 -39.50 18.41 -17.78
N GLY A 510 -39.34 17.32 -17.06
CA GLY A 510 -40.28 16.82 -16.06
C GLY A 510 -40.08 17.47 -14.71
N THR A 511 -41.12 17.58 -13.92
CA THR A 511 -41.12 18.15 -12.56
C THR A 511 -40.42 17.27 -11.51
N ASP A 512 -39.87 16.16 -11.92
CA ASP A 512 -39.16 15.22 -11.04
C ASP A 512 -37.65 15.52 -11.05
N GLU A 513 -37.12 15.90 -9.89
CA GLU A 513 -35.70 16.22 -9.68
C GLU A 513 -34.76 15.09 -10.14
N ILE A 514 -35.21 13.84 -10.00
CA ILE A 514 -34.47 12.65 -10.46
C ILE A 514 -34.50 12.58 -11.99
N ALA A 515 -35.62 12.92 -12.61
CA ALA A 515 -35.76 12.91 -14.09
C ALA A 515 -34.87 14.02 -14.70
N ALA A 516 -34.78 15.19 -14.08
CA ALA A 516 -33.91 16.26 -14.51
C ALA A 516 -32.43 15.87 -14.40
N LEU A 517 -32.03 15.20 -13.29
CA LEU A 517 -30.67 14.71 -13.11
C LEU A 517 -30.31 13.61 -14.12
N ARG A 518 -31.24 12.67 -14.36
CA ARG A 518 -31.06 11.62 -15.38
C ARG A 518 -30.90 12.22 -16.77
N LYS A 519 -31.77 13.12 -17.16
CA LYS A 519 -31.66 13.84 -18.45
C LYS A 519 -30.34 14.58 -18.58
N SER A 520 -29.85 15.20 -17.48
CA SER A 520 -28.54 15.85 -17.49
C SER A 520 -27.41 14.85 -17.71
N LEU A 521 -27.47 13.68 -17.07
CA LEU A 521 -26.49 12.62 -17.25
C LEU A 521 -26.57 12.02 -18.66
N ASP A 522 -27.80 11.75 -19.16
CA ASP A 522 -28.03 11.25 -20.52
C ASP A 522 -27.38 12.16 -21.54
N ARG A 523 -27.54 13.48 -21.37
CA ARG A 523 -26.97 14.46 -22.27
C ARG A 523 -25.44 14.53 -22.18
N ILE A 524 -24.86 14.55 -20.97
CA ILE A 524 -23.42 14.52 -20.78
C ILE A 524 -22.82 13.27 -21.41
N ILE A 525 -23.45 12.10 -21.22
CA ILE A 525 -22.99 10.84 -21.79
C ILE A 525 -23.21 10.82 -23.32
N ALA A 526 -24.32 11.37 -23.81
CA ALA A 526 -24.63 11.47 -25.24
C ALA A 526 -23.67 12.39 -25.99
N ASP A 527 -23.19 13.45 -25.34
CA ASP A 527 -22.24 14.40 -25.91
C ASP A 527 -20.79 13.89 -25.92
N LEU A 528 -20.50 12.78 -25.22
CA LEU A 528 -19.19 12.15 -25.33
C LEU A 528 -18.99 11.57 -26.74
N GLU A 529 -17.73 11.57 -27.17
CA GLU A 529 -17.36 10.79 -28.35
C GLU A 529 -17.76 9.30 -28.19
N PRO A 530 -18.08 8.61 -29.30
CA PRO A 530 -18.53 7.21 -29.24
C PRO A 530 -17.56 6.28 -28.45
N ALA A 531 -16.25 6.54 -28.58
CA ALA A 531 -15.21 5.80 -27.84
C ALA A 531 -15.33 6.01 -26.33
N ALA A 532 -15.41 7.27 -25.87
CA ALA A 532 -15.53 7.58 -24.44
C ALA A 532 -16.84 7.06 -23.84
N ARG A 533 -17.95 7.15 -24.58
CA ARG A 533 -19.24 6.60 -24.17
C ARG A 533 -19.15 5.09 -23.96
N ARG A 534 -18.53 4.37 -24.88
CA ARG A 534 -18.31 2.93 -24.78
C ARG A 534 -17.50 2.57 -23.54
N VAL A 535 -16.46 3.35 -23.22
CA VAL A 535 -15.67 3.14 -22.00
C VAL A 535 -16.52 3.37 -20.74
N VAL A 536 -17.35 4.45 -20.70
CA VAL A 536 -18.27 4.71 -19.59
C VAL A 536 -19.22 3.52 -19.35
N GLU A 537 -19.81 3.00 -20.42
CA GLU A 537 -20.72 1.87 -20.38
C GLU A 537 -20.00 0.61 -19.84
N ALA A 538 -18.83 0.29 -20.36
CA ALA A 538 -18.05 -0.86 -19.95
C ALA A 538 -17.60 -0.77 -18.47
N VAL A 539 -16.99 0.35 -18.06
CA VAL A 539 -16.47 0.50 -16.69
C VAL A 539 -17.59 0.62 -15.66
N ALA A 540 -18.79 1.06 -16.05
CA ALA A 540 -19.94 1.07 -15.16
C ALA A 540 -20.33 -0.34 -14.69
N HIS A 541 -20.09 -1.36 -15.50
CA HIS A 541 -20.43 -2.76 -15.21
C HIS A 541 -19.25 -3.55 -14.58
N LEU A 542 -18.05 -2.99 -14.56
CA LEU A 542 -16.94 -3.65 -13.86
C LEU A 542 -17.27 -3.90 -12.38
N PRO A 543 -16.82 -5.03 -11.82
CA PRO A 543 -17.12 -5.40 -10.44
C PRO A 543 -16.22 -4.68 -9.41
N VAL A 544 -15.64 -3.55 -9.79
CA VAL A 544 -14.76 -2.70 -8.96
C VAL A 544 -15.10 -1.24 -9.18
N ASP A 545 -14.71 -0.39 -8.23
CA ASP A 545 -15.00 1.04 -8.27
C ASP A 545 -13.90 1.85 -8.91
N THR A 546 -12.65 1.41 -8.71
CA THR A 546 -11.47 2.03 -9.28
C THR A 546 -10.84 1.10 -10.31
N PHE A 547 -10.34 1.67 -11.39
CA PHE A 547 -9.68 0.97 -12.47
C PHE A 547 -8.47 1.76 -12.96
N SER A 548 -7.50 1.09 -13.52
CA SER A 548 -6.31 1.71 -14.11
C SER A 548 -6.56 2.12 -15.56
N GLY A 549 -5.81 3.09 -16.07
CA GLY A 549 -6.02 3.67 -17.40
C GLY A 549 -5.99 2.66 -18.56
N TRP A 550 -5.18 1.60 -18.44
CA TRP A 550 -5.10 0.55 -19.47
C TRP A 550 -6.45 -0.15 -19.75
N VAL A 551 -7.39 -0.11 -18.79
CA VAL A 551 -8.74 -0.71 -18.96
C VAL A 551 -9.51 -0.07 -20.11
N ALA A 552 -9.43 1.25 -20.24
CA ALA A 552 -10.07 1.97 -21.34
C ALA A 552 -9.49 1.56 -22.72
N GLY A 553 -8.18 1.38 -22.77
CA GLY A 553 -7.52 0.85 -23.97
C GLY A 553 -7.95 -0.58 -24.31
N ALA A 554 -8.14 -1.42 -23.28
CA ALA A 554 -8.63 -2.79 -23.48
C ALA A 554 -10.08 -2.86 -24.01
N VAL A 555 -10.94 -1.96 -23.54
CA VAL A 555 -12.34 -1.86 -24.03
C VAL A 555 -12.38 -1.43 -25.50
N LEU A 556 -11.47 -0.56 -25.92
CA LEU A 556 -11.45 0.00 -27.28
C LEU A 556 -10.55 -0.76 -28.24
N ASP A 557 -9.76 -1.71 -27.74
CA ASP A 557 -8.67 -2.39 -28.46
C ASP A 557 -7.65 -1.40 -29.08
N ASP A 558 -7.50 -0.26 -28.44
CA ASP A 558 -6.55 0.80 -28.79
C ASP A 558 -6.14 1.59 -27.54
N PRO A 559 -4.88 1.48 -27.08
CA PRO A 559 -4.41 2.21 -25.91
C PRO A 559 -4.54 3.73 -26.04
N ARG A 560 -4.34 4.28 -27.24
CA ARG A 560 -4.40 5.73 -27.48
C ARG A 560 -5.84 6.25 -27.44
N ALA A 561 -6.74 5.52 -28.08
CA ALA A 561 -8.16 5.85 -27.99
C ALA A 561 -8.66 5.73 -26.54
N GLY A 562 -8.10 4.77 -25.77
CA GLY A 562 -8.37 4.60 -24.35
C GLY A 562 -7.94 5.82 -23.52
N ASP A 563 -6.73 6.31 -23.72
CA ASP A 563 -6.22 7.51 -23.03
C ASP A 563 -7.08 8.75 -23.37
N GLN A 564 -7.42 8.97 -24.65
CA GLN A 564 -8.28 10.06 -25.09
C GLN A 564 -9.69 9.97 -24.49
N ALA A 565 -10.24 8.76 -24.40
CA ALA A 565 -11.55 8.54 -23.79
C ALA A 565 -11.52 8.87 -22.29
N LEU A 566 -10.45 8.49 -21.58
CA LEU A 566 -10.27 8.81 -20.18
C LEU A 566 -10.12 10.32 -19.94
N ASP A 567 -9.33 10.99 -20.76
CA ASP A 567 -9.19 12.44 -20.71
C ASP A 567 -10.57 13.12 -20.84
N ALA A 568 -11.36 12.73 -21.83
CA ALA A 568 -12.73 13.24 -22.02
C ALA A 568 -13.65 12.95 -20.83
N MET A 569 -13.51 11.78 -20.19
CA MET A 569 -14.29 11.40 -18.99
C MET A 569 -13.88 12.19 -17.75
N VAL A 570 -12.59 12.48 -17.59
CA VAL A 570 -12.06 13.35 -16.50
C VAL A 570 -12.51 14.78 -16.73
N GLU A 571 -12.36 15.28 -17.94
CA GLU A 571 -12.81 16.61 -18.34
C GLU A 571 -14.31 16.86 -18.09
N THR A 572 -15.15 15.88 -18.35
CA THR A 572 -16.60 15.95 -18.08
C THR A 572 -16.96 15.67 -16.63
N SER A 573 -15.95 15.44 -15.75
CA SER A 573 -16.15 15.08 -14.35
C SER A 573 -16.98 13.80 -14.11
N LEU A 574 -17.08 12.94 -15.10
CA LEU A 574 -17.70 11.61 -14.95
C LEU A 574 -16.81 10.65 -14.16
N VAL A 575 -15.50 10.88 -14.23
CA VAL A 575 -14.46 10.08 -13.59
C VAL A 575 -13.56 10.98 -12.74
N GLU A 576 -13.21 10.49 -11.57
CA GLU A 576 -12.24 11.11 -10.67
C GLU A 576 -10.91 10.37 -10.74
N THR A 577 -9.81 11.12 -10.74
CA THR A 577 -8.47 10.54 -10.63
C THR A 577 -8.15 10.29 -9.16
N VAL A 578 -7.83 9.05 -8.80
CA VAL A 578 -7.46 8.64 -7.46
C VAL A 578 -5.95 8.36 -7.43
N VAL A 579 -5.21 9.23 -6.76
CA VAL A 579 -3.76 9.08 -6.59
C VAL A 579 -3.50 8.62 -5.17
N ARG A 580 -2.76 7.50 -5.01
CA ARG A 580 -2.30 6.99 -3.72
C ARG A 580 -0.78 6.83 -3.78
N GLU A 581 -0.10 7.17 -2.71
CA GLU A 581 1.35 7.01 -2.63
C GLU A 581 1.75 5.53 -2.82
N GLY A 582 2.71 5.29 -3.71
CA GLY A 582 3.18 3.94 -4.05
C GLY A 582 2.24 3.11 -4.94
N TYR A 583 1.22 3.72 -5.54
CA TYR A 583 0.29 3.10 -6.49
C TYR A 583 0.28 3.87 -7.81
N ASP A 584 -0.09 3.20 -8.91
CA ASP A 584 -0.39 3.90 -10.15
C ASP A 584 -1.68 4.74 -10.01
N ALA A 585 -1.82 5.78 -10.83
CA ALA A 585 -3.05 6.55 -10.90
C ALA A 585 -4.22 5.64 -11.30
N GLN A 586 -5.27 5.69 -10.51
CA GLN A 586 -6.50 4.99 -10.77
C GLN A 586 -7.62 5.98 -11.09
N PHE A 587 -8.62 5.50 -11.76
CA PHE A 587 -9.81 6.24 -12.13
C PHE A 587 -11.03 5.65 -11.44
N ARG A 588 -11.91 6.51 -10.96
CA ARG A 588 -13.16 6.11 -10.30
C ARG A 588 -14.33 6.70 -11.04
N LEU A 589 -15.20 5.86 -11.59
CA LEU A 589 -16.47 6.31 -12.13
C LEU A 589 -17.39 6.74 -10.99
N HIS A 590 -17.99 7.91 -11.13
CA HIS A 590 -18.88 8.45 -10.07
C HIS A 590 -20.08 7.54 -9.85
N ASP A 591 -20.43 7.26 -8.59
CA ASP A 591 -21.48 6.29 -8.22
C ASP A 591 -22.83 6.57 -8.87
N LEU A 592 -23.17 7.85 -9.02
CA LEU A 592 -24.42 8.24 -9.67
C LEU A 592 -24.41 7.92 -11.16
N VAL A 593 -23.27 8.12 -11.83
CA VAL A 593 -23.10 7.78 -13.26
C VAL A 593 -23.17 6.27 -13.42
N ARG A 594 -22.49 5.52 -12.57
CA ARG A 594 -22.53 4.06 -12.54
C ARG A 594 -23.95 3.55 -12.35
N ALA A 595 -24.67 4.09 -11.36
CA ALA A 595 -26.07 3.71 -11.10
C ALA A 595 -27.00 4.05 -12.27
N HIS A 596 -26.79 5.19 -12.91
CA HIS A 596 -27.57 5.64 -14.06
C HIS A 596 -27.35 4.73 -15.27
N VAL A 597 -26.09 4.47 -15.66
CA VAL A 597 -25.74 3.61 -16.79
C VAL A 597 -26.26 2.18 -16.57
N ARG A 598 -26.10 1.63 -15.36
CA ARG A 598 -26.65 0.31 -15.02
C ARG A 598 -28.19 0.26 -15.10
N ALA A 599 -28.86 1.34 -14.68
CA ALA A 599 -30.32 1.43 -14.74
C ALA A 599 -30.82 1.56 -16.18
N GLU A 600 -30.13 2.26 -17.06
CA GLU A 600 -30.46 2.32 -18.50
C GLU A 600 -30.23 0.97 -19.17
N SER A 601 -29.13 0.29 -18.87
CA SER A 601 -28.87 -1.07 -19.35
C SER A 601 -29.95 -2.08 -18.88
N ALA A 602 -30.50 -1.87 -17.67
CA ALA A 602 -31.57 -2.74 -17.12
C ALA A 602 -32.96 -2.51 -17.71
N ARG A 603 -33.19 -1.41 -18.40
CA ARG A 603 -34.47 -1.14 -19.11
C ARG A 603 -34.56 -1.85 -20.46
N GLY A 604 -33.46 -2.25 -21.05
CA GLY A 604 -33.37 -3.23 -22.11
C GLY A 604 -33.43 -4.64 -21.50
N ASP A 605 -33.94 -5.64 -22.20
CA ASP A 605 -34.11 -7.03 -21.71
C ASP A 605 -32.89 -7.52 -20.92
N ASP A 606 -33.12 -8.10 -19.73
CA ASP A 606 -32.24 -8.72 -18.74
C ASP A 606 -30.77 -8.25 -18.71
N PRO A 607 -30.35 -7.46 -17.66
CA PRO A 607 -28.99 -6.87 -17.55
C PRO A 607 -27.85 -7.91 -17.49
N ALA A 608 -28.15 -9.13 -17.07
CA ALA A 608 -27.19 -10.23 -17.07
C ALA A 608 -26.99 -10.84 -18.47
N SER A 609 -27.81 -10.51 -19.41
CA SER A 609 -27.83 -11.07 -20.76
C SER A 609 -27.33 -10.13 -21.86
N HIS A 610 -26.82 -8.92 -21.54
CA HIS A 610 -26.22 -8.03 -22.54
C HIS A 610 -24.93 -8.63 -23.12
N PRO A 611 -24.94 -9.17 -24.35
CA PRO A 611 -23.77 -9.83 -24.95
C PRO A 611 -22.57 -8.89 -25.00
N ARG A 612 -22.79 -7.59 -25.23
CA ARG A 612 -21.77 -6.57 -25.38
C ARG A 612 -21.03 -6.29 -24.08
N THR A 613 -21.73 -6.19 -22.96
CA THR A 613 -21.09 -5.95 -21.64
C THR A 613 -20.22 -7.12 -21.20
N ARG A 614 -20.66 -8.34 -21.52
CA ARG A 614 -19.87 -9.56 -21.24
C ARG A 614 -18.62 -9.63 -22.11
N GLU A 615 -18.77 -9.30 -23.41
CA GLU A 615 -17.65 -9.27 -24.34
C GLU A 615 -16.62 -8.21 -23.94
N GLU A 616 -17.04 -7.03 -23.50
CA GLU A 616 -16.16 -5.96 -23.00
C GLU A 616 -15.45 -6.38 -21.71
N THR A 617 -16.15 -7.01 -20.76
CA THR A 617 -15.53 -7.58 -19.55
C THR A 617 -14.51 -8.67 -19.92
N ALA A 618 -14.82 -9.53 -20.87
CA ALA A 618 -13.90 -10.55 -21.37
C ALA A 618 -12.68 -9.93 -22.10
N ALA A 619 -12.87 -8.85 -22.84
CA ALA A 619 -11.78 -8.11 -23.48
C ALA A 619 -10.81 -7.52 -22.43
N VAL A 620 -11.34 -6.90 -21.36
CA VAL A 620 -10.54 -6.42 -20.23
C VAL A 620 -9.81 -7.57 -19.55
N ALA A 621 -10.47 -8.71 -19.35
CA ALA A 621 -9.83 -9.89 -18.74
C ALA A 621 -8.71 -10.46 -19.62
N ARG A 622 -8.90 -10.55 -20.95
CA ARG A 622 -7.85 -10.95 -21.91
C ARG A 622 -6.64 -10.01 -21.85
N ALA A 623 -6.87 -8.72 -21.90
CA ALA A 623 -5.82 -7.72 -21.79
C ALA A 623 -5.08 -7.80 -20.43
N ALA A 624 -5.81 -8.06 -19.34
CA ALA A 624 -5.24 -8.25 -18.01
C ALA A 624 -4.30 -9.46 -17.97
N VAL A 625 -4.71 -10.62 -18.51
CA VAL A 625 -3.87 -11.84 -18.59
C VAL A 625 -2.65 -11.58 -19.46
N ALA A 626 -2.82 -10.97 -20.64
CA ALA A 626 -1.72 -10.65 -21.53
C ALA A 626 -0.68 -9.75 -20.84
N ARG A 627 -1.14 -8.69 -20.17
CA ARG A 627 -0.30 -7.75 -19.42
C ARG A 627 0.38 -8.40 -18.23
N ALA A 628 -0.35 -9.17 -17.43
CA ALA A 628 0.17 -9.91 -16.28
C ALA A 628 1.30 -10.85 -16.69
N SER A 629 1.13 -11.62 -17.78
CA SER A 629 2.12 -12.57 -18.27
C SER A 629 3.46 -11.90 -18.61
N VAL A 630 3.43 -10.73 -19.29
CA VAL A 630 4.63 -9.95 -19.64
C VAL A 630 5.30 -9.40 -18.38
N LEU A 631 4.53 -8.86 -17.45
CA LEU A 631 5.05 -8.24 -16.25
C LEU A 631 5.61 -9.26 -15.25
N LEU A 632 4.94 -10.41 -15.09
CA LEU A 632 5.46 -11.52 -14.28
C LEU A 632 6.79 -12.04 -14.80
N ALA A 633 6.97 -12.09 -16.13
CA ALA A 633 8.23 -12.52 -16.73
C ALA A 633 9.42 -11.64 -16.30
N ALA A 634 9.18 -10.39 -15.98
CA ALA A 634 10.20 -9.43 -15.58
C ALA A 634 10.44 -9.37 -14.05
N LEU A 635 9.52 -9.90 -13.23
CA LEU A 635 9.69 -9.88 -11.78
C LEU A 635 10.77 -10.88 -11.33
N PRO A 636 11.63 -10.49 -10.37
CA PRO A 636 12.75 -11.33 -9.91
C PRO A 636 12.32 -12.52 -9.03
N GLN A 637 11.06 -12.58 -8.66
CA GLN A 637 10.51 -13.57 -7.72
C GLN A 637 9.82 -14.70 -8.48
N ARG A 638 10.60 -15.66 -9.02
CA ARG A 638 10.03 -16.84 -9.67
C ARG A 638 10.24 -18.07 -8.80
N PHE A 639 9.28 -18.36 -7.93
CA PHE A 639 9.21 -19.67 -7.30
C PHE A 639 8.29 -20.61 -8.10
N ILE A 640 7.15 -20.12 -8.58
CA ILE A 640 6.23 -20.86 -9.44
C ILE A 640 6.38 -20.29 -10.86
N PRO A 641 6.59 -21.13 -11.89
CA PRO A 641 6.52 -20.68 -13.27
C PRO A 641 5.15 -20.09 -13.59
N PRO A 642 5.07 -18.95 -14.31
CA PRO A 642 3.80 -18.40 -14.72
C PRO A 642 2.99 -19.39 -15.57
N ALA A 643 1.67 -19.24 -15.53
CA ALA A 643 0.76 -20.04 -16.34
C ALA A 643 1.09 -19.87 -17.84
N PRO A 644 0.95 -20.91 -18.67
CA PRO A 644 1.11 -20.77 -20.11
C PRO A 644 0.06 -19.81 -20.65
N ARG A 645 0.53 -18.87 -21.48
CA ARG A 645 -0.33 -17.89 -22.12
C ARG A 645 -1.21 -18.57 -23.18
N PRO A 646 -2.51 -18.26 -23.27
CA PRO A 646 -3.32 -18.67 -24.39
C PRO A 646 -2.74 -18.17 -25.72
N ALA A 647 -2.80 -18.99 -26.76
CA ALA A 647 -2.16 -18.70 -28.06
C ALA A 647 -2.86 -17.57 -28.84
N ASP A 648 -4.08 -17.28 -28.48
CA ASP A 648 -4.97 -16.28 -29.10
C ASP A 648 -4.86 -14.89 -28.48
N LEU A 649 -4.02 -14.71 -27.46
CA LEU A 649 -3.82 -13.40 -26.85
C LEU A 649 -2.76 -12.58 -27.59
N ASP A 650 -3.12 -11.32 -27.90
CA ASP A 650 -2.22 -10.37 -28.53
C ASP A 650 -0.99 -10.04 -27.70
N ASP A 651 0.10 -9.68 -28.36
CA ASP A 651 1.33 -9.26 -27.71
C ASP A 651 1.19 -7.84 -27.13
N VAL A 652 1.28 -7.77 -25.82
CA VAL A 652 1.41 -6.49 -25.10
C VAL A 652 2.87 -6.10 -25.06
N GLY A 653 3.18 -4.89 -25.51
CA GLY A 653 4.56 -4.38 -25.50
C GLY A 653 5.17 -4.42 -24.08
N VAL A 654 6.45 -4.78 -24.00
CA VAL A 654 7.21 -4.79 -22.73
C VAL A 654 7.44 -3.33 -22.30
N PRO A 655 7.04 -2.92 -21.09
CA PRO A 655 7.33 -1.57 -20.59
C PRO A 655 8.83 -1.30 -20.49
N ALA A 656 9.24 -0.05 -20.63
CA ALA A 656 10.64 0.38 -20.50
C ALA A 656 11.27 -0.01 -19.15
N ARG A 657 10.46 -0.05 -18.09
CA ARG A 657 10.88 -0.49 -16.74
C ARG A 657 9.97 -1.62 -16.24
N PRO A 658 10.08 -2.82 -16.80
CA PRO A 658 9.09 -3.87 -16.58
C PRO A 658 9.01 -4.33 -15.11
N ARG A 659 10.13 -4.32 -14.36
CA ARG A 659 10.14 -4.68 -12.92
C ARG A 659 9.35 -3.70 -12.07
N ARG A 660 9.51 -2.38 -12.30
CA ARG A 660 8.76 -1.34 -11.61
C ARG A 660 7.28 -1.39 -12.01
N ALA A 661 7.03 -1.46 -13.32
CA ALA A 661 5.67 -1.57 -13.85
C ALA A 661 4.95 -2.81 -13.31
N GLY A 662 5.62 -3.96 -13.23
CA GLY A 662 5.03 -5.18 -12.67
C GLY A 662 4.66 -5.05 -11.19
N ARG A 663 5.56 -4.49 -10.36
CA ARG A 663 5.26 -4.25 -8.94
C ARG A 663 4.09 -3.29 -8.75
N LEU A 664 4.05 -2.20 -9.51
CA LEU A 664 2.95 -1.24 -9.45
C LEU A 664 1.64 -1.87 -9.92
N TYR A 665 1.65 -2.56 -11.06
CA TYR A 665 0.49 -3.24 -11.62
C TYR A 665 -0.15 -4.21 -10.61
N PHE A 666 0.62 -5.15 -10.08
CA PHE A 666 0.05 -6.11 -9.12
C PHE A 666 -0.34 -5.47 -7.79
N ARG A 667 0.33 -4.41 -7.36
CA ARG A 667 -0.10 -3.66 -6.18
C ARG A 667 -1.40 -2.90 -6.42
N THR A 668 -1.55 -2.27 -7.59
CA THR A 668 -2.68 -1.41 -7.92
C THR A 668 -3.90 -2.20 -8.37
N ASP A 669 -3.69 -3.16 -9.27
CA ASP A 669 -4.79 -3.81 -10.00
C ASP A 669 -5.24 -5.15 -9.40
N THR A 670 -4.62 -5.66 -8.35
CA THR A 670 -5.03 -6.92 -7.71
C THR A 670 -6.53 -7.00 -7.41
N PRO A 671 -7.19 -5.97 -6.85
CA PRO A 671 -8.64 -6.03 -6.62
C PRO A 671 -9.43 -6.20 -7.93
N LEU A 672 -9.03 -5.51 -8.98
CA LEU A 672 -9.64 -5.63 -10.31
C LEU A 672 -9.43 -7.03 -10.89
N LEU A 673 -8.19 -7.56 -10.81
CA LEU A 673 -7.86 -8.88 -11.36
C LEU A 673 -8.66 -10.00 -10.70
N VAL A 674 -8.76 -9.97 -9.37
CA VAL A 674 -9.56 -10.95 -8.58
C VAL A 674 -11.03 -10.83 -8.91
N ALA A 675 -11.56 -9.62 -9.02
CA ALA A 675 -12.97 -9.38 -9.36
C ALA A 675 -13.30 -9.77 -10.80
N LEU A 676 -12.40 -9.48 -11.76
CA LEU A 676 -12.53 -9.94 -13.15
C LEU A 676 -12.53 -11.46 -13.25
N ALA A 677 -11.63 -12.13 -12.52
CA ALA A 677 -11.59 -13.60 -12.48
C ALA A 677 -12.96 -14.18 -12.10
N THR A 678 -13.59 -13.61 -11.08
CA THR A 678 -14.93 -14.03 -10.64
C THR A 678 -15.99 -13.72 -11.69
N ALA A 679 -15.94 -12.55 -12.32
CA ALA A 679 -16.93 -12.09 -13.29
C ALA A 679 -16.93 -12.92 -14.58
N VAL A 680 -15.74 -13.32 -15.07
CA VAL A 680 -15.63 -14.07 -16.33
C VAL A 680 -15.67 -15.59 -16.15
N THR A 681 -15.74 -16.08 -14.92
CA THR A 681 -15.64 -17.52 -14.59
C THR A 681 -16.55 -18.41 -15.40
N ARG A 682 -17.80 -17.97 -15.63
CA ARG A 682 -18.84 -18.81 -16.27
C ARG A 682 -18.62 -18.99 -17.77
N GLU A 683 -18.13 -17.95 -18.44
CA GLU A 683 -18.01 -17.92 -19.90
C GLU A 683 -16.56 -18.15 -20.37
N HIS A 684 -15.60 -17.72 -19.56
CA HIS A 684 -14.18 -17.76 -19.83
C HIS A 684 -13.39 -18.31 -18.64
N PRO A 685 -13.62 -19.58 -18.24
CA PRO A 685 -12.90 -20.19 -17.12
C PRO A 685 -11.39 -20.22 -17.36
N GLU A 686 -10.95 -20.29 -18.62
CA GLU A 686 -9.55 -20.25 -19.04
C GLU A 686 -8.85 -18.92 -18.70
N LEU A 687 -9.57 -17.80 -18.72
CA LEU A 687 -9.04 -16.50 -18.27
C LEU A 687 -9.13 -16.37 -16.76
N ALA A 688 -10.20 -16.85 -16.15
CA ALA A 688 -10.47 -16.71 -14.73
C ALA A 688 -9.37 -17.33 -13.87
N TRP A 689 -8.98 -18.57 -14.11
CA TRP A 689 -7.95 -19.22 -13.33
C TRP A 689 -6.55 -18.60 -13.54
N ARG A 690 -6.26 -18.11 -14.78
CA ARG A 690 -5.00 -17.43 -15.06
C ARG A 690 -4.88 -16.11 -14.31
N LEU A 691 -5.95 -15.31 -14.27
CA LEU A 691 -6.00 -14.07 -13.50
C LEU A 691 -5.69 -14.32 -12.02
N LEU A 692 -6.27 -15.36 -11.43
CA LEU A 692 -5.99 -15.70 -10.03
C LEU A 692 -4.56 -16.22 -9.83
N ALA A 693 -4.08 -17.09 -10.73
CA ALA A 693 -2.71 -17.58 -10.66
C ALA A 693 -1.70 -16.43 -10.78
N ASP A 694 -1.86 -15.56 -11.78
CA ASP A 694 -1.01 -14.42 -12.03
C ASP A 694 -1.04 -13.41 -10.85
N THR A 695 -2.22 -13.19 -10.27
CA THR A 695 -2.37 -12.34 -9.09
C THR A 695 -1.59 -12.90 -7.89
N ALA A 696 -1.75 -14.18 -7.60
CA ALA A 696 -0.99 -14.83 -6.52
C ALA A 696 0.52 -14.68 -6.75
N LEU A 697 0.99 -14.95 -7.97
CA LEU A 697 2.42 -14.90 -8.32
C LEU A 697 2.99 -13.48 -8.32
N GLY A 698 2.19 -12.48 -8.69
CA GLY A 698 2.61 -11.09 -8.79
C GLY A 698 2.67 -10.34 -7.46
N THR A 699 1.81 -10.71 -6.51
CA THR A 699 1.70 -10.04 -5.21
C THR A 699 2.32 -10.81 -4.05
N GLY A 700 2.37 -12.13 -4.13
CA GLY A 700 2.91 -12.97 -3.07
C GLY A 700 2.27 -12.67 -1.70
N ALA A 701 3.11 -12.41 -0.70
CA ALA A 701 2.67 -12.10 0.66
C ALA A 701 1.81 -10.81 0.79
N ALA A 702 1.80 -9.93 -0.22
CA ALA A 702 0.97 -8.72 -0.22
C ALA A 702 -0.47 -8.97 -0.71
N THR A 703 -0.79 -10.17 -1.20
CA THR A 703 -2.15 -10.53 -1.65
C THR A 703 -3.14 -10.44 -0.48
N ASP A 704 -4.32 -9.84 -0.71
CA ASP A 704 -5.46 -10.08 0.18
C ASP A 704 -5.90 -11.54 0.01
N VAL A 705 -5.44 -12.37 0.93
CA VAL A 705 -5.61 -13.83 0.84
C VAL A 705 -7.07 -14.22 0.99
N HIS A 706 -7.83 -13.47 1.77
CA HIS A 706 -9.24 -13.79 2.00
C HIS A 706 -10.06 -13.62 0.71
N ALA A 707 -9.97 -12.46 0.08
CA ALA A 707 -10.63 -12.19 -1.20
C ALA A 707 -10.15 -13.16 -2.29
N TRP A 708 -8.86 -13.46 -2.29
CA TRP A 708 -8.30 -14.41 -3.25
C TRP A 708 -8.83 -15.83 -3.03
N PHE A 709 -8.90 -16.33 -1.80
CA PHE A 709 -9.43 -17.68 -1.49
C PHE A 709 -10.93 -17.78 -1.76
N GLU A 710 -11.70 -16.71 -1.60
CA GLU A 710 -13.10 -16.69 -1.98
C GLU A 710 -13.27 -16.78 -3.50
N ALA A 711 -12.53 -16.00 -4.25
CA ALA A 711 -12.52 -16.05 -5.71
C ALA A 711 -12.02 -17.42 -6.21
N GLU A 712 -10.97 -17.98 -5.60
CA GLU A 712 -10.44 -19.29 -5.94
C GLU A 712 -11.49 -20.39 -5.75
N ARG A 713 -12.20 -20.41 -4.63
CA ARG A 713 -13.30 -21.38 -4.41
C ARG A 713 -14.44 -21.27 -5.46
N HIS A 714 -14.69 -20.04 -5.95
CA HIS A 714 -15.67 -19.83 -7.00
C HIS A 714 -15.16 -20.33 -8.34
N VAL A 715 -13.95 -19.95 -8.74
CA VAL A 715 -13.34 -20.32 -10.02
C VAL A 715 -13.03 -21.81 -10.09
N ALA A 716 -12.51 -22.41 -9.00
CA ALA A 716 -12.15 -23.83 -8.96
C ALA A 716 -13.30 -24.76 -9.34
N ARG A 717 -14.54 -24.42 -8.93
CA ARG A 717 -15.75 -25.20 -9.30
C ARG A 717 -16.06 -25.18 -10.78
N SER A 718 -15.66 -24.14 -11.51
CA SER A 718 -15.90 -23.99 -12.93
C SER A 718 -14.80 -24.60 -13.80
N VAL A 719 -13.58 -24.74 -13.24
CA VAL A 719 -12.45 -25.40 -13.91
C VAL A 719 -12.34 -26.92 -13.62
N GLU A 720 -13.35 -27.52 -13.02
CA GLU A 720 -13.49 -28.98 -12.91
C GLU A 720 -13.94 -29.63 -14.24
N GLY A 721 -13.47 -29.10 -15.38
CA GLY A 721 -13.82 -29.56 -16.72
C GLY A 721 -13.02 -30.78 -17.19
N ALA A 722 -13.45 -31.34 -18.34
CA ALA A 722 -12.82 -32.51 -18.94
C ALA A 722 -11.64 -32.19 -19.85
N ASP A 723 -11.48 -30.93 -20.28
CA ASP A 723 -10.39 -30.50 -21.16
C ASP A 723 -9.10 -30.26 -20.38
N ASP A 724 -7.99 -30.26 -21.11
CA ASP A 724 -6.65 -30.16 -20.51
C ASP A 724 -6.36 -28.78 -19.92
N ASP A 725 -6.94 -27.68 -20.46
CA ASP A 725 -6.77 -26.33 -19.91
C ASP A 725 -7.47 -26.19 -18.57
N SER A 726 -8.70 -26.67 -18.45
CA SER A 726 -9.44 -26.71 -17.17
C SER A 726 -8.71 -27.55 -16.12
N ARG A 727 -8.18 -28.71 -16.49
CA ARG A 727 -7.39 -29.56 -15.59
C ARG A 727 -6.09 -28.85 -15.15
N LEU A 728 -5.43 -28.14 -16.06
CA LEU A 728 -4.25 -27.34 -15.77
C LEU A 728 -4.58 -26.20 -14.81
N GLY A 729 -5.68 -25.49 -15.06
CA GLY A 729 -6.19 -24.43 -14.21
C GLY A 729 -6.48 -24.89 -12.79
N SER A 730 -7.17 -26.01 -12.63
CA SER A 730 -7.44 -26.64 -11.33
C SER A 730 -6.13 -26.94 -10.59
N ALA A 731 -5.15 -27.51 -11.29
CA ALA A 731 -3.86 -27.84 -10.68
C ALA A 731 -3.04 -26.60 -10.29
N TYR A 732 -3.06 -25.54 -11.11
CA TYR A 732 -2.42 -24.26 -10.80
C TYR A 732 -3.06 -23.57 -9.60
N LEU A 733 -4.38 -23.55 -9.48
CA LEU A 733 -5.08 -22.94 -8.35
C LEU A 733 -4.71 -23.66 -7.04
N LEU A 734 -4.67 -24.99 -7.04
CA LEU A 734 -4.19 -25.78 -5.89
C LEU A 734 -2.74 -25.42 -5.52
N LEU A 735 -1.87 -25.29 -6.53
CA LEU A 735 -0.47 -24.92 -6.31
C LEU A 735 -0.34 -23.51 -5.75
N CYS A 736 -1.04 -22.53 -6.32
CA CYS A 736 -1.02 -21.15 -5.84
C CYS A 736 -1.56 -21.04 -4.42
N ARG A 737 -2.65 -21.74 -4.10
CA ARG A 737 -3.20 -21.81 -2.75
C ARG A 737 -2.19 -22.43 -1.77
N ALA A 738 -1.58 -23.57 -2.13
CA ALA A 738 -0.56 -24.21 -1.32
C ALA A 738 0.62 -23.26 -1.05
N TRP A 739 1.07 -22.55 -2.09
CA TRP A 739 2.16 -21.61 -1.98
C TRP A 739 1.81 -20.42 -1.09
N LEU A 740 0.65 -19.79 -1.24
CA LEU A 740 0.21 -18.68 -0.41
C LEU A 740 0.11 -19.08 1.08
N LEU A 741 -0.40 -20.25 1.36
CA LEU A 741 -0.46 -20.79 2.73
C LEU A 741 0.94 -21.05 3.31
N GLN A 742 1.87 -21.56 2.49
CA GLN A 742 3.25 -21.82 2.91
C GLN A 742 4.08 -20.55 3.02
N ASP A 743 3.92 -19.60 2.10
CA ASP A 743 4.64 -18.32 2.11
C ASP A 743 4.29 -17.50 3.37
N ARG A 744 3.01 -17.49 3.74
CA ARG A 744 2.55 -16.90 5.02
C ARG A 744 2.82 -17.77 6.24
N ARG A 745 3.24 -19.01 6.04
CA ARG A 745 3.52 -19.99 7.09
C ARG A 745 2.36 -20.22 8.08
N SER A 746 1.12 -19.99 7.60
CA SER A 746 -0.08 -20.06 8.42
C SER A 746 -0.68 -21.46 8.51
N ALA A 747 -0.48 -22.32 7.51
CA ALA A 747 -1.08 -23.65 7.42
C ALA A 747 -0.21 -24.65 6.64
N SER A 748 0.99 -24.96 7.15
CA SER A 748 1.96 -25.81 6.44
C SER A 748 1.43 -27.22 6.16
N ARG A 749 0.56 -27.78 7.01
CA ARG A 749 -0.04 -29.12 6.79
C ARG A 749 -0.98 -29.10 5.58
N GLU A 750 -1.90 -28.13 5.51
CA GLU A 750 -2.81 -27.95 4.37
C GLU A 750 -2.01 -27.64 3.09
N ALA A 751 -0.98 -26.78 3.19
CA ALA A 751 -0.11 -26.46 2.07
C ALA A 751 0.56 -27.71 1.47
N ALA A 752 1.06 -28.61 2.31
CA ALA A 752 1.67 -29.88 1.87
C ALA A 752 0.66 -30.78 1.16
N GLU A 753 -0.56 -30.90 1.67
CA GLU A 753 -1.62 -31.72 1.09
C GLU A 753 -2.09 -31.18 -0.27
N LEU A 754 -2.30 -29.88 -0.37
CA LEU A 754 -2.68 -29.21 -1.63
C LEU A 754 -1.59 -29.34 -2.70
N ALA A 755 -0.34 -29.15 -2.32
CA ALA A 755 0.80 -29.30 -3.22
C ALA A 755 0.97 -30.74 -3.71
N GLU A 756 0.76 -31.74 -2.84
CA GLU A 756 0.74 -33.14 -3.23
C GLU A 756 -0.44 -33.49 -4.15
N ALA A 757 -1.59 -32.87 -3.98
CA ALA A 757 -2.74 -33.06 -4.87
C ALA A 757 -2.53 -32.39 -6.25
N ALA A 758 -1.85 -31.23 -6.31
CA ALA A 758 -1.57 -30.51 -7.55
C ALA A 758 -0.53 -31.23 -8.41
N ARG A 759 0.56 -31.71 -7.80
CA ARG A 759 1.72 -32.25 -8.53
C ARG A 759 1.41 -33.34 -9.55
N PRO A 760 0.73 -34.45 -9.24
CA PRO A 760 0.48 -35.51 -10.21
C PRO A 760 -0.36 -35.03 -11.40
N ARG A 761 -1.29 -34.10 -11.16
CA ARG A 761 -2.08 -33.48 -12.24
C ARG A 761 -1.20 -32.69 -13.21
N LEU A 762 -0.26 -31.90 -12.65
CA LEU A 762 0.69 -31.12 -13.45
C LEU A 762 1.64 -32.01 -14.25
N VAL A 763 2.13 -33.12 -13.67
CA VAL A 763 2.97 -34.09 -14.37
C VAL A 763 2.23 -34.76 -15.54
N LEU A 764 0.97 -35.16 -15.32
CA LEU A 764 0.15 -35.78 -16.38
C LEU A 764 -0.10 -34.84 -17.57
N LEU A 765 -0.12 -33.54 -17.29
CA LEU A 765 -0.30 -32.50 -18.31
C LEU A 765 1.01 -31.97 -18.91
N GLY A 766 2.15 -32.60 -18.58
CA GLY A 766 3.47 -32.18 -19.07
C GLY A 766 3.98 -30.86 -18.48
N ALA A 767 3.29 -30.29 -17.47
CA ALA A 767 3.68 -29.06 -16.81
C ALA A 767 4.76 -29.31 -15.74
N HIS A 768 5.96 -29.75 -16.18
CA HIS A 768 7.03 -30.23 -15.30
C HIS A 768 7.61 -29.14 -14.39
N GLY A 769 7.72 -27.87 -14.86
CA GLY A 769 8.16 -26.75 -14.03
C GLY A 769 7.24 -26.47 -12.83
N PRO A 770 5.94 -26.24 -13.05
CA PRO A 770 4.95 -26.13 -11.98
C PRO A 770 4.87 -27.38 -11.09
N ALA A 771 5.05 -28.57 -11.66
CA ALA A 771 5.10 -29.82 -10.88
C ALA A 771 6.31 -29.87 -9.92
N ALA A 772 7.46 -29.36 -10.37
CA ALA A 772 8.63 -29.19 -9.51
C ALA A 772 8.39 -28.17 -8.41
N ALA A 773 7.76 -27.03 -8.73
CA ALA A 773 7.39 -26.02 -7.75
C ALA A 773 6.41 -26.59 -6.70
N ALA A 774 5.41 -27.37 -7.11
CA ALA A 774 4.50 -28.06 -6.18
C ALA A 774 5.25 -28.99 -5.22
N ALA A 775 6.18 -29.77 -5.74
CA ALA A 775 7.02 -30.65 -4.92
C ALA A 775 7.89 -29.84 -3.93
N LEU A 776 8.41 -28.65 -4.33
CA LEU A 776 9.19 -27.77 -3.46
C LEU A 776 8.34 -27.10 -2.38
N VAL A 777 7.09 -26.70 -2.67
CA VAL A 777 6.13 -26.24 -1.64
C VAL A 777 5.90 -27.33 -0.62
N CYS A 778 5.66 -28.56 -1.08
CA CYS A 778 5.50 -29.73 -0.18
C CYS A 778 6.76 -29.97 0.67
N ALA A 779 7.96 -29.83 0.08
CA ALA A 779 9.22 -29.99 0.79
C ALA A 779 9.39 -28.93 1.89
N GLN A 780 9.14 -27.66 1.58
CA GLN A 780 9.22 -26.56 2.55
C GLN A 780 8.21 -26.74 3.68
N ALA A 781 6.97 -27.12 3.34
CA ALA A 781 5.92 -27.40 4.33
C ALA A 781 6.29 -28.57 5.23
N ALA A 782 6.79 -29.67 4.66
CA ALA A 782 7.24 -30.84 5.42
C ALA A 782 8.43 -30.52 6.33
N THR A 783 9.40 -29.72 5.85
CA THR A 783 10.52 -29.24 6.67
C THR A 783 10.02 -28.39 7.85
N SER A 784 9.08 -27.49 7.61
CA SER A 784 8.47 -26.65 8.63
C SER A 784 7.78 -27.47 9.74
N LEU A 785 7.24 -28.64 9.39
CA LEU A 785 6.58 -29.57 10.30
C LEU A 785 7.54 -30.58 10.94
N GLY A 786 8.84 -30.52 10.59
CA GLY A 786 9.84 -31.49 11.08
C GLY A 786 9.75 -32.88 10.45
N MET A 787 9.14 -33.03 9.29
CA MET A 787 8.93 -34.28 8.56
C MET A 787 10.04 -34.55 7.54
N ARG A 788 11.24 -34.94 7.98
CA ARG A 788 12.43 -35.12 7.16
C ARG A 788 12.21 -36.01 5.94
N SER A 789 11.75 -37.23 6.16
CA SER A 789 11.58 -38.23 5.09
C SER A 789 10.61 -37.74 4.01
N ARG A 790 9.56 -37.03 4.43
CA ARG A 790 8.59 -36.43 3.48
C ARG A 790 9.20 -35.28 2.71
N ALA A 791 10.03 -34.43 3.35
CA ALA A 791 10.74 -33.35 2.71
C ALA A 791 11.73 -33.85 1.67
N GLU A 792 12.58 -34.83 2.03
CA GLU A 792 13.56 -35.45 1.11
C GLU A 792 12.87 -36.14 -0.09
N ALA A 793 11.80 -36.88 0.15
CA ALA A 793 11.00 -37.48 -0.91
C ALA A 793 10.38 -36.43 -1.84
N ALA A 794 9.92 -35.30 -1.29
CA ALA A 794 9.39 -34.21 -2.11
C ALA A 794 10.48 -33.52 -2.92
N ILE A 795 11.68 -33.29 -2.38
CA ILE A 795 12.84 -32.76 -3.12
C ILE A 795 13.22 -33.69 -4.27
N GLY A 796 13.27 -35.02 -4.03
CA GLY A 796 13.55 -36.00 -5.10
C GLY A 796 12.51 -35.97 -6.21
N ARG A 797 11.24 -35.75 -5.89
CA ARG A 797 10.17 -35.56 -6.89
C ARG A 797 10.32 -34.24 -7.67
N ALA A 798 10.79 -33.17 -7.01
CA ALA A 798 11.09 -31.91 -7.68
C ALA A 798 12.24 -32.10 -8.70
N GLU A 799 13.32 -32.73 -8.29
CA GLU A 799 14.48 -33.03 -9.18
C GLU A 799 14.10 -33.91 -10.35
N ALA A 800 13.25 -34.91 -10.13
CA ALA A 800 12.74 -35.76 -11.23
C ALA A 800 11.95 -34.94 -12.27
N SER A 801 11.15 -33.97 -11.83
CA SER A 801 10.43 -33.06 -12.72
C SER A 801 11.37 -32.09 -13.43
N LEU A 802 12.40 -31.59 -12.73
CA LEU A 802 13.43 -30.70 -13.28
C LEU A 802 14.32 -31.40 -14.30
N GLY A 803 14.43 -32.71 -14.24
CA GLY A 803 15.09 -33.51 -15.28
C GLY A 803 14.45 -33.41 -16.69
N GLN A 804 13.20 -32.93 -16.75
CA GLN A 804 12.45 -32.71 -17.99
C GLN A 804 12.43 -31.23 -18.43
N VAL A 805 12.86 -30.29 -17.58
CA VAL A 805 12.84 -28.84 -17.83
C VAL A 805 14.10 -28.19 -17.30
N ALA A 806 14.80 -27.45 -18.13
CA ALA A 806 15.97 -26.67 -17.73
C ALA A 806 15.55 -25.34 -17.08
N ASP A 807 15.20 -25.35 -15.77
CA ASP A 807 14.91 -24.15 -15.00
C ASP A 807 15.95 -23.98 -13.87
N PRO A 808 16.94 -23.09 -14.04
CA PRO A 808 18.00 -22.89 -13.06
C PRO A 808 17.47 -22.30 -11.75
N VAL A 809 16.38 -21.52 -11.78
CA VAL A 809 15.82 -20.92 -10.57
C VAL A 809 15.18 -21.99 -9.71
N LEU A 810 14.38 -22.87 -10.28
CA LEU A 810 13.78 -24.00 -9.55
C LEU A 810 14.86 -25.01 -9.10
N ALA A 811 15.91 -25.23 -9.89
CA ALA A 811 17.03 -26.07 -9.49
C ALA A 811 17.77 -25.50 -8.25
N ALA A 812 17.96 -24.18 -8.20
CA ALA A 812 18.52 -23.53 -7.04
C ALA A 812 17.59 -23.62 -5.83
N TRP A 813 16.27 -23.48 -6.00
CA TRP A 813 15.31 -23.69 -4.92
C TRP A 813 15.30 -25.13 -4.39
N ALA A 814 15.52 -26.13 -5.26
CA ALA A 814 15.65 -27.52 -4.82
C ALA A 814 16.91 -27.71 -3.95
N ALA A 815 18.04 -27.10 -4.34
CA ALA A 815 19.26 -27.11 -3.55
C ALA A 815 19.07 -26.36 -2.21
N ILE A 816 18.37 -25.20 -2.20
CA ILE A 816 18.04 -24.46 -0.97
C ILE A 816 17.18 -25.34 -0.05
N ALA A 817 16.13 -25.97 -0.58
CA ALA A 817 15.27 -26.84 0.20
C ALA A 817 16.05 -28.01 0.84
N ARG A 818 16.94 -28.65 0.09
CA ARG A 818 17.80 -29.73 0.59
C ARG A 818 18.76 -29.21 1.66
N GLY A 819 19.41 -28.08 1.41
CA GLY A 819 20.29 -27.44 2.38
C GLY A 819 19.55 -27.07 3.68
N THR A 820 18.30 -26.63 3.58
CA THR A 820 17.46 -26.32 4.76
C THR A 820 17.16 -27.58 5.58
N VAL A 821 16.84 -28.72 4.92
CA VAL A 821 16.67 -30.01 5.60
C VAL A 821 17.96 -30.38 6.32
N HIS A 822 19.10 -30.38 5.66
CA HIS A 822 20.39 -30.69 6.30
C HIS A 822 20.69 -29.74 7.47
N ASN A 823 20.42 -28.44 7.32
CA ASN A 823 20.64 -27.43 8.36
C ASN A 823 19.78 -27.68 9.60
N ASP A 824 18.52 -28.08 9.43
CA ASP A 824 17.59 -28.37 10.54
C ASP A 824 17.96 -29.65 11.29
N TYR A 825 18.64 -30.58 10.63
CA TYR A 825 19.11 -31.82 11.25
C TYR A 825 20.61 -31.80 11.58
N ASP A 826 21.24 -30.62 11.62
CA ASP A 826 22.62 -30.38 12.07
C ASP A 826 23.71 -30.98 11.17
N GLU A 827 23.36 -31.28 9.96
CA GLU A 827 24.29 -31.73 8.90
C GLU A 827 24.90 -30.50 8.21
N LEU A 828 25.58 -29.64 8.98
CA LEU A 828 25.97 -28.29 8.59
C LEU A 828 26.91 -28.23 7.37
N ARG A 829 27.80 -29.23 7.19
CA ARG A 829 28.70 -29.30 6.03
C ARG A 829 27.92 -29.57 4.75
N ASP A 830 26.93 -30.44 4.83
CA ASP A 830 26.08 -30.78 3.70
C ASP A 830 25.14 -29.64 3.36
N ALA A 831 24.58 -28.99 4.36
CA ALA A 831 23.81 -27.76 4.22
C ALA A 831 24.61 -26.66 3.50
N ALA A 832 25.84 -26.38 3.94
CA ALA A 832 26.70 -25.38 3.31
C ALA A 832 27.04 -25.73 1.85
N ARG A 833 27.24 -27.03 1.51
CA ARG A 833 27.47 -27.49 0.13
C ARG A 833 26.25 -27.18 -0.75
N GLU A 834 25.05 -27.51 -0.28
CA GLU A 834 23.84 -27.30 -1.08
C GLU A 834 23.52 -25.80 -1.25
N PHE A 835 23.71 -24.97 -0.23
CA PHE A 835 23.54 -23.52 -0.37
C PHE A 835 24.59 -22.90 -1.31
N THR A 836 25.84 -23.38 -1.27
CA THR A 836 26.89 -22.97 -2.22
C THR A 836 26.51 -23.36 -3.65
N ARG A 837 26.03 -24.60 -3.85
CA ARG A 837 25.53 -25.07 -5.14
C ARG A 837 24.38 -24.22 -5.67
N ALA A 838 23.44 -23.82 -4.81
CA ALA A 838 22.33 -22.92 -5.20
C ALA A 838 22.86 -21.56 -5.70
N ARG A 839 23.86 -20.98 -5.02
CA ARG A 839 24.52 -19.75 -5.45
C ARG A 839 25.26 -19.91 -6.78
N GLU A 840 25.96 -21.02 -6.97
CA GLU A 840 26.67 -21.32 -8.24
C GLU A 840 25.70 -21.45 -9.42
N ILE A 841 24.57 -22.13 -9.24
CA ILE A 841 23.53 -22.24 -10.26
C ILE A 841 23.02 -20.84 -10.68
N LEU A 842 22.90 -19.92 -9.74
CA LEU A 842 22.37 -18.57 -9.96
C LEU A 842 23.46 -17.54 -10.31
N ALA A 843 24.75 -17.91 -10.32
CA ALA A 843 25.85 -16.97 -10.53
C ALA A 843 25.80 -16.29 -11.93
N SER A 844 25.25 -16.96 -12.94
CA SER A 844 25.09 -16.43 -14.30
C SER A 844 23.77 -15.68 -14.53
N THR A 845 22.87 -15.64 -13.53
CA THR A 845 21.60 -14.94 -13.61
C THR A 845 21.63 -13.66 -12.77
N PRO A 846 20.86 -12.62 -13.12
CA PRO A 846 20.76 -11.42 -12.29
C PRO A 846 20.42 -11.76 -10.84
N ARG A 847 20.93 -10.98 -9.89
CA ARG A 847 20.64 -11.15 -8.47
C ARG A 847 19.14 -11.34 -8.26
N THR A 848 18.76 -12.41 -7.58
CA THR A 848 17.38 -12.84 -7.36
C THR A 848 17.14 -13.08 -5.88
N VAL A 849 15.87 -13.18 -5.48
CA VAL A 849 15.48 -13.55 -4.11
C VAL A 849 16.07 -14.90 -3.72
N ALA A 850 16.08 -15.87 -4.64
CA ALA A 850 16.66 -17.19 -4.40
C ALA A 850 18.17 -17.12 -4.12
N TYR A 851 18.90 -16.25 -4.83
CA TYR A 851 20.33 -16.03 -4.57
C TYR A 851 20.56 -15.41 -3.18
N GLY A 852 19.78 -14.38 -2.86
CA GLY A 852 19.83 -13.73 -1.53
C GLY A 852 19.53 -14.71 -0.40
N LEU A 853 18.50 -15.55 -0.58
CA LEU A 853 18.14 -16.57 0.40
C LEU A 853 19.22 -17.67 0.54
N ALA A 854 19.76 -18.16 -0.58
CA ALA A 854 20.86 -19.13 -0.53
C ALA A 854 22.09 -18.58 0.20
N THR A 855 22.40 -17.30 -0.03
CA THR A 855 23.51 -16.60 0.64
C THR A 855 23.25 -16.44 2.13
N LEU A 856 22.02 -16.10 2.49
CA LEU A 856 21.58 -15.98 3.87
C LEU A 856 21.66 -17.32 4.62
N GLU A 857 21.16 -18.39 4.03
CA GLU A 857 21.16 -19.70 4.67
C GLU A 857 22.60 -20.27 4.75
N LEU A 858 23.45 -19.95 3.77
CA LEU A 858 24.90 -20.26 3.85
C LEU A 858 25.57 -19.51 5.03
N SER A 859 25.23 -18.25 5.23
CA SER A 859 25.68 -17.47 6.40
C SER A 859 25.31 -18.18 7.71
N ARG A 860 24.05 -18.63 7.83
CA ARG A 860 23.58 -19.35 9.01
C ARG A 860 24.33 -20.67 9.23
N ALA A 861 24.58 -21.45 8.18
CA ALA A 861 25.35 -22.68 8.27
C ALA A 861 26.79 -22.37 8.72
N ARG A 862 27.46 -21.37 8.14
CA ARG A 862 28.81 -20.94 8.53
C ARG A 862 28.89 -20.41 9.96
N ARG A 863 27.90 -19.64 10.41
CA ARG A 863 27.82 -19.23 11.82
C ARG A 863 27.77 -20.43 12.75
N ARG A 864 26.96 -21.44 12.44
CA ARG A 864 26.81 -22.65 13.26
C ARG A 864 28.05 -23.54 13.27
N THR A 865 28.90 -23.45 12.22
CA THR A 865 30.22 -24.10 12.20
C THR A 865 31.31 -23.27 12.87
N GLY A 866 31.00 -22.06 13.39
CA GLY A 866 31.96 -21.18 14.07
C GLY A 866 32.76 -20.28 13.12
N GLU A 867 32.47 -20.29 11.84
CA GLU A 867 33.14 -19.49 10.80
C GLU A 867 32.53 -18.06 10.73
N LEU A 868 32.68 -17.27 11.83
CA LEU A 868 31.97 -16.01 12.01
C LEU A 868 32.34 -14.92 10.99
N GLY A 869 33.61 -14.85 10.57
CA GLY A 869 34.05 -13.89 9.55
C GLY A 869 33.33 -14.11 8.20
N PRO A 870 33.41 -15.31 7.61
CA PRO A 870 32.63 -15.65 6.42
C PRO A 870 31.13 -15.47 6.60
N ALA A 871 30.57 -15.78 7.77
CA ALA A 871 29.14 -15.62 8.04
C ALA A 871 28.70 -14.15 8.01
N THR A 872 29.53 -13.24 8.55
CA THR A 872 29.26 -11.79 8.51
C THR A 872 29.21 -11.28 7.06
N LEU A 873 30.23 -11.59 6.26
CA LEU A 873 30.30 -11.17 4.85
C LEU A 873 29.10 -11.67 4.04
N LEU A 874 28.69 -12.91 4.29
CA LEU A 874 27.56 -13.51 3.60
C LEU A 874 26.21 -12.89 4.00
N VAL A 875 26.01 -12.56 5.26
CA VAL A 875 24.73 -11.91 5.67
C VAL A 875 24.64 -10.50 5.13
N ASP A 876 25.75 -9.76 5.07
CA ASP A 876 25.78 -8.43 4.47
C ASP A 876 25.53 -8.50 2.96
N GLU A 877 26.17 -9.45 2.24
CA GLU A 877 25.87 -9.71 0.83
C GLU A 877 24.40 -10.08 0.58
N ALA A 878 23.80 -10.86 1.49
CA ALA A 878 22.37 -11.20 1.42
C ALA A 878 21.47 -9.98 1.61
N LEU A 879 21.77 -9.11 2.59
CA LEU A 879 21.07 -7.85 2.82
C LEU A 879 21.12 -6.94 1.59
N ASP A 880 22.32 -6.73 1.02
CA ASP A 880 22.49 -5.92 -0.18
C ASP A 880 21.71 -6.50 -1.37
N THR A 881 21.76 -7.82 -1.55
CA THR A 881 21.04 -8.49 -2.63
C THR A 881 19.52 -8.34 -2.47
N LEU A 882 19.00 -8.62 -1.27
CA LEU A 882 17.57 -8.62 -1.00
C LEU A 882 16.98 -7.19 -1.02
N SER A 883 17.76 -6.20 -0.58
CA SER A 883 17.43 -4.78 -0.74
C SER A 883 17.35 -4.40 -2.22
N GLY A 884 18.38 -4.71 -2.99
CA GLY A 884 18.47 -4.38 -4.41
C GLY A 884 17.37 -5.00 -5.28
N VAL A 885 16.81 -6.15 -4.88
CA VAL A 885 15.65 -6.75 -5.57
C VAL A 885 14.31 -6.31 -4.98
N GLY A 886 14.30 -5.50 -3.92
CA GLY A 886 13.09 -5.01 -3.25
C GLY A 886 12.30 -6.09 -2.52
N ALA A 887 12.98 -7.14 -2.03
CA ALA A 887 12.36 -8.24 -1.29
C ALA A 887 12.23 -7.90 0.22
N VAL A 888 11.35 -6.95 0.55
CA VAL A 888 11.20 -6.38 1.91
C VAL A 888 11.05 -7.45 2.98
N HIS A 889 10.24 -8.47 2.74
CA HIS A 889 10.02 -9.57 3.68
C HIS A 889 11.33 -10.36 3.92
N MET A 890 12.04 -10.78 2.85
CA MET A 890 13.29 -11.53 2.96
C MET A 890 14.42 -10.69 3.54
N TYR A 891 14.43 -9.38 3.30
CA TYR A 891 15.36 -8.45 3.91
C TYR A 891 15.22 -8.43 5.45
N SER A 892 13.99 -8.37 5.95
CA SER A 892 13.73 -8.43 7.40
C SER A 892 14.17 -9.78 8.01
N TYR A 893 14.07 -10.86 7.23
CA TYR A 893 14.57 -12.17 7.61
C TYR A 893 16.12 -12.22 7.68
N ALA A 894 16.79 -11.47 6.80
CA ALA A 894 18.25 -11.34 6.82
C ALA A 894 18.75 -10.47 7.98
N LEU A 895 17.98 -9.46 8.42
CA LEU A 895 18.27 -8.67 9.62
C LEU A 895 18.29 -9.54 10.89
N ASP A 896 17.29 -10.43 11.06
CA ASP A 896 17.29 -11.40 12.16
C ASP A 896 18.53 -12.32 12.13
N ALA A 897 18.94 -12.77 10.94
CA ALA A 897 20.15 -13.57 10.81
C ALA A 897 21.42 -12.78 11.13
N ARG A 898 21.47 -11.48 10.82
CA ARG A 898 22.59 -10.62 11.20
C ARG A 898 22.67 -10.48 12.72
N ALA A 899 21.53 -10.31 13.39
CA ALA A 899 21.47 -10.33 14.85
C ALA A 899 22.01 -11.65 15.44
N GLU A 900 21.66 -12.79 14.83
CA GLU A 900 22.21 -14.10 15.23
C GLU A 900 23.74 -14.17 15.05
N VAL A 901 24.30 -13.59 13.98
CA VAL A 901 25.76 -13.52 13.73
C VAL A 901 26.44 -12.60 14.74
N SER A 902 25.86 -11.42 15.01
CA SER A 902 26.36 -10.48 16.02
C SER A 902 26.38 -11.11 17.41
N LEU A 903 25.35 -11.85 17.77
CA LEU A 903 25.27 -12.59 19.03
C LEU A 903 26.36 -13.67 19.14
N ALA A 904 26.57 -14.45 18.09
CA ALA A 904 27.61 -15.46 18.05
C ALA A 904 29.02 -14.87 18.09
N ALA A 905 29.19 -13.64 17.64
CA ALA A 905 30.44 -12.87 17.72
C ALA A 905 30.65 -12.18 19.10
N GLY A 906 29.78 -12.42 20.08
CA GLY A 906 29.89 -11.83 21.43
C GLY A 906 29.40 -10.38 21.51
N ARG A 907 28.82 -9.83 20.46
CA ARG A 907 28.29 -8.46 20.39
C ARG A 907 26.81 -8.41 20.79
N ALA A 908 26.53 -8.79 22.04
CA ALA A 908 25.15 -8.99 22.52
C ALA A 908 24.29 -7.70 22.48
N ALA A 909 24.88 -6.52 22.75
CA ALA A 909 24.16 -5.26 22.68
C ALA A 909 23.74 -4.93 21.23
N GLN A 910 24.64 -5.08 20.26
CA GLN A 910 24.35 -4.92 18.86
C GLN A 910 23.30 -5.92 18.37
N ALA A 911 23.41 -7.18 18.80
CA ALA A 911 22.44 -8.22 18.47
C ALA A 911 21.02 -7.91 18.99
N LEU A 912 20.94 -7.27 20.19
CA LEU A 912 19.66 -6.84 20.78
C LEU A 912 19.00 -5.75 19.90
N GLU A 913 19.77 -4.78 19.46
CA GLU A 913 19.30 -3.70 18.59
C GLU A 913 18.84 -4.24 17.24
N GLU A 914 19.65 -5.06 16.57
CA GLU A 914 19.33 -5.68 15.28
C GLU A 914 18.10 -6.59 15.37
N ALA A 915 17.96 -7.40 16.43
CA ALA A 915 16.79 -8.24 16.66
C ALA A 915 15.52 -7.43 16.97
N THR A 916 15.66 -6.29 17.66
CA THR A 916 14.55 -5.38 17.91
C THR A 916 14.08 -4.75 16.60
N THR A 917 14.99 -4.28 15.77
CA THR A 917 14.69 -3.75 14.43
C THR A 917 13.98 -4.80 13.56
N ALA A 918 14.48 -6.05 13.57
CA ALA A 918 13.83 -7.15 12.83
C ALA A 918 12.41 -7.42 13.34
N LEU A 919 12.18 -7.34 14.67
CA LEU A 919 10.88 -7.52 15.29
C LEU A 919 9.89 -6.40 14.92
N GLU A 920 10.34 -5.16 14.94
CA GLU A 920 9.52 -4.01 14.54
C GLU A 920 9.09 -4.13 13.07
N ARG A 921 10.01 -4.48 12.18
CA ARG A 921 9.70 -4.72 10.76
C ARG A 921 8.75 -5.91 10.56
N ALA A 922 8.94 -6.99 11.31
CA ALA A 922 8.03 -8.14 11.27
C ALA A 922 6.61 -7.75 11.71
N THR A 923 6.50 -6.91 12.74
CA THR A 923 5.22 -6.37 13.21
C THR A 923 4.57 -5.48 12.16
N ALA A 924 5.33 -4.57 11.55
CA ALA A 924 4.84 -3.69 10.49
C ALA A 924 4.39 -4.46 9.24
N SER A 925 5.10 -5.54 8.88
CA SER A 925 4.74 -6.42 7.75
C SER A 925 3.71 -7.50 8.12
N ARG A 926 3.29 -7.58 9.39
CA ARG A 926 2.39 -8.62 9.91
C ARG A 926 2.88 -10.03 9.66
N ASP A 927 4.19 -10.24 9.77
CA ASP A 927 4.82 -11.56 9.64
C ASP A 927 4.97 -12.21 11.01
N ALA A 928 4.00 -13.06 11.39
CA ALA A 928 3.98 -13.72 12.67
C ALA A 928 5.19 -14.65 12.88
N PHE A 929 5.65 -15.35 11.84
CA PHE A 929 6.78 -16.26 11.96
C PHE A 929 8.11 -15.52 12.17
N LEU A 930 8.36 -14.47 11.41
CA LEU A 930 9.53 -13.61 11.58
C LEU A 930 9.47 -12.91 12.94
N GLY A 931 8.29 -12.45 13.37
CA GLY A 931 8.08 -11.86 14.69
C GLY A 931 8.51 -12.81 15.82
N ALA A 932 8.04 -14.05 15.76
CA ALA A 932 8.42 -15.08 16.73
C ALA A 932 9.93 -15.37 16.71
N ARG A 933 10.55 -15.43 15.53
CA ARG A 933 12.00 -15.61 15.36
C ARG A 933 12.80 -14.45 15.96
N ALA A 934 12.48 -13.25 15.55
CA ALA A 934 13.18 -12.04 16.01
C ALA A 934 13.03 -11.87 17.54
N ARG A 935 11.86 -12.22 18.08
CA ARG A 935 11.63 -12.22 19.52
C ARG A 935 12.49 -13.28 20.24
N ARG A 936 12.64 -14.47 19.67
CA ARG A 936 13.58 -15.48 20.18
C ARG A 936 15.02 -15.00 20.15
N THR A 937 15.45 -14.41 19.03
CA THR A 937 16.81 -13.85 18.89
C THR A 937 17.04 -12.72 19.90
N ARG A 938 16.04 -11.84 20.08
CA ARG A 938 16.05 -10.79 21.11
C ARG A 938 16.15 -11.39 22.52
N GLY A 939 15.40 -12.44 22.83
CA GLY A 939 15.47 -13.15 24.11
C GLY A 939 16.86 -13.74 24.37
N ARG A 940 17.52 -14.29 23.35
CA ARG A 940 18.90 -14.79 23.43
C ARG A 940 19.90 -13.65 23.67
N ALA A 941 19.74 -12.51 23.02
CA ALA A 941 20.58 -11.33 23.22
C ALA A 941 20.44 -10.75 24.64
N LEU A 942 19.20 -10.68 25.16
CA LEU A 942 18.90 -10.28 26.53
C LEU A 942 19.53 -11.25 27.55
N PHE A 943 19.45 -12.55 27.30
CA PHE A 943 20.11 -13.56 28.12
C PHE A 943 21.62 -13.34 28.16
N ALA A 944 22.26 -13.14 27.02
CA ALA A 944 23.70 -12.86 26.95
C ALA A 944 24.12 -11.55 27.65
N LEU A 945 23.22 -10.59 27.81
CA LEU A 945 23.41 -9.32 28.56
C LEU A 945 23.07 -9.46 30.07
N GLY A 946 22.63 -10.64 30.53
CA GLY A 946 22.24 -10.85 31.92
C GLY A 946 20.86 -10.30 32.29
N ARG A 947 20.05 -9.84 31.32
CA ARG A 947 18.68 -9.31 31.50
C ARG A 947 17.70 -10.47 31.51
N LEU A 948 17.75 -11.31 32.60
CA LEU A 948 17.12 -12.63 32.63
C LEU A 948 15.61 -12.58 32.61
N GLU A 949 14.96 -11.60 33.27
CA GLU A 949 13.50 -11.48 33.30
C GLU A 949 12.92 -11.14 31.95
N GLU A 950 13.53 -10.16 31.26
CA GLU A 950 13.12 -9.76 29.94
C GLU A 950 13.40 -10.86 28.88
N ALA A 951 14.48 -11.63 29.08
CA ALA A 951 14.80 -12.78 28.24
C ALA A 951 13.73 -13.86 28.38
N GLU A 952 13.32 -14.17 29.60
CA GLU A 952 12.26 -15.16 29.87
C GLU A 952 10.93 -14.76 29.24
N GLU A 953 10.49 -13.50 29.45
CA GLU A 953 9.26 -12.96 28.86
C GLU A 953 9.28 -13.09 27.33
N ALA A 954 10.36 -12.64 26.70
CA ALA A 954 10.50 -12.70 25.24
C ALA A 954 10.47 -14.15 24.73
N LEU A 955 11.11 -15.08 25.40
CA LEU A 955 11.16 -16.49 24.99
C LEU A 955 9.83 -17.19 25.21
N ARG A 956 9.12 -16.97 26.31
CA ARG A 956 7.78 -17.53 26.54
C ARG A 956 6.81 -17.08 25.44
N ARG A 957 6.83 -15.79 25.12
CA ARG A 957 5.98 -15.28 24.04
C ARG A 957 6.35 -15.85 22.67
N ALA A 958 7.64 -16.04 22.39
CA ALA A 958 8.08 -16.71 21.18
C ALA A 958 7.62 -18.19 21.11
N VAL A 959 7.58 -18.91 22.24
CA VAL A 959 7.03 -20.26 22.31
C VAL A 959 5.54 -20.29 21.96
N GLU A 960 4.75 -19.36 22.54
CA GLU A 960 3.31 -19.25 22.26
C GLU A 960 3.07 -19.00 20.76
N GLU A 961 3.80 -18.04 20.19
CA GLU A 961 3.70 -17.69 18.78
C GLU A 961 4.11 -18.86 17.85
N PHE A 962 5.20 -19.56 18.13
CA PHE A 962 5.61 -20.74 17.35
C PHE A 962 4.64 -21.92 17.51
N THR A 963 4.02 -22.06 18.67
CA THR A 963 3.02 -23.11 18.92
C THR A 963 1.75 -22.83 18.08
N ALA A 964 1.30 -21.58 18.07
CA ALA A 964 0.16 -21.17 17.26
C ALA A 964 0.41 -21.37 15.74
N LEU A 965 1.68 -21.31 15.31
CA LEU A 965 2.10 -21.52 13.92
C LEU A 965 2.40 -22.99 13.55
N ASP A 966 2.16 -23.95 14.43
CA ASP A 966 2.49 -25.38 14.26
C ASP A 966 3.96 -25.60 13.85
N ARG A 967 4.92 -25.03 14.63
CA ARG A 967 6.37 -25.08 14.39
C ARG A 967 7.11 -25.88 15.45
N PRO A 968 6.96 -27.19 15.52
CA PRO A 968 7.46 -27.99 16.64
C PRO A 968 8.99 -27.88 16.83
N LEU A 969 9.79 -27.84 15.77
CA LEU A 969 11.23 -27.64 15.88
C LEU A 969 11.60 -26.26 16.44
N SER A 970 10.90 -25.19 16.04
CA SER A 970 11.13 -23.85 16.57
C SER A 970 10.73 -23.74 18.03
N VAL A 971 9.64 -24.39 18.42
CA VAL A 971 9.18 -24.53 19.81
C VAL A 971 10.26 -25.21 20.65
N ALA A 972 10.77 -26.35 20.19
CA ALA A 972 11.80 -27.11 20.89
C ALA A 972 13.07 -26.26 21.11
N PHE A 973 13.58 -25.62 20.06
CA PHE A 973 14.75 -24.71 20.18
C PHE A 973 14.52 -23.55 21.14
N THR A 974 13.30 -23.03 21.19
CA THR A 974 13.00 -21.93 22.09
C THR A 974 12.95 -22.39 23.55
N TYR A 975 12.37 -23.56 23.81
CA TYR A 975 12.37 -24.17 25.14
C TYR A 975 13.79 -24.49 25.64
N GLN A 976 14.67 -24.96 24.75
CA GLN A 976 16.08 -25.19 25.11
C GLN A 976 16.76 -23.91 25.63
N VAL A 977 16.54 -22.78 24.95
CA VAL A 977 17.09 -21.49 25.40
C VAL A 977 16.42 -21.04 26.69
N LEU A 978 15.10 -21.18 26.79
CA LEU A 978 14.34 -20.80 27.98
C LEU A 978 14.80 -21.61 29.22
N ALA A 979 15.10 -22.89 29.07
CA ALA A 979 15.66 -23.69 30.14
C ALA A 979 16.98 -23.13 30.67
N GLY A 980 17.87 -22.68 29.78
CA GLY A 980 19.12 -22.00 30.15
C GLY A 980 18.90 -20.67 30.90
N VAL A 981 17.90 -19.89 30.51
CA VAL A 981 17.52 -18.65 31.23
C VAL A 981 16.97 -18.95 32.61
N LEU A 982 16.09 -19.96 32.75
CA LEU A 982 15.49 -20.35 34.03
C LEU A 982 16.55 -20.92 35.00
N ASP A 983 17.49 -21.71 34.48
CA ASP A 983 18.63 -22.21 35.27
C ASP A 983 19.50 -21.03 35.77
N ALA A 984 19.81 -20.07 34.94
CA ALA A 984 20.55 -18.86 35.31
C ALA A 984 19.78 -17.99 36.34
N ARG A 985 18.45 -18.07 36.40
CA ARG A 985 17.60 -17.42 37.42
C ARG A 985 17.48 -18.25 38.72
N ALA A 986 18.19 -19.37 38.83
CA ALA A 986 18.07 -20.30 39.92
C ALA A 986 16.66 -20.93 40.09
N ASP A 987 15.96 -21.15 38.98
CA ASP A 987 14.71 -21.90 38.90
C ASP A 987 14.92 -23.27 38.21
N PRO A 988 15.47 -24.28 38.93
CA PRO A 988 15.73 -25.60 38.36
C PRO A 988 14.44 -26.41 38.07
N VAL A 989 13.32 -26.04 38.70
CA VAL A 989 12.03 -26.69 38.47
C VAL A 989 11.47 -26.24 37.12
N GLY A 990 11.45 -24.93 36.88
CA GLY A 990 11.05 -24.36 35.60
C GLY A 990 11.96 -24.78 34.45
N ALA A 991 13.29 -24.83 34.68
CA ALA A 991 14.24 -25.35 33.70
C ALA A 991 13.98 -26.81 33.32
N GLY A 992 13.71 -27.68 34.32
CA GLY A 992 13.36 -29.08 34.08
C GLY A 992 12.01 -29.26 33.36
N GLU A 993 11.06 -28.36 33.59
CA GLU A 993 9.79 -28.35 32.84
C GLU A 993 9.98 -27.93 31.40
N ALA A 994 10.76 -26.88 31.17
CA ALA A 994 11.08 -26.43 29.81
C ALA A 994 11.77 -27.51 28.98
N LEU A 995 12.70 -28.27 29.55
CA LEU A 995 13.35 -29.41 28.88
C LEU A 995 12.36 -30.56 28.57
N ARG A 996 11.38 -30.82 29.45
CA ARG A 996 10.32 -31.81 29.17
C ARG A 996 9.41 -31.36 28.01
N LEU A 997 9.11 -30.05 27.94
CA LEU A 997 8.33 -29.47 26.85
C LEU A 997 9.12 -29.44 25.54
N GLU A 998 10.44 -29.23 25.58
CA GLU A 998 11.34 -29.41 24.43
C GLU A 998 11.22 -30.86 23.89
N GLU A 999 11.36 -31.86 24.73
CA GLU A 999 11.24 -33.25 24.31
C GLU A 999 9.85 -33.59 23.76
N ALA A 1000 8.79 -32.99 24.31
CA ALA A 1000 7.42 -33.17 23.81
C ALA A 1000 7.27 -32.53 22.40
N ALA A 1001 7.81 -31.36 22.18
CA ALA A 1001 7.81 -30.69 20.88
C ALA A 1001 8.62 -31.47 19.84
N LEU A 1002 9.78 -32.02 20.21
CA LEU A 1002 10.58 -32.89 19.34
C LEU A 1002 9.84 -34.19 18.95
N ARG A 1003 9.01 -34.76 19.86
CA ARG A 1003 8.18 -35.92 19.54
C ARG A 1003 7.01 -35.61 18.61
N GLN A 1004 6.55 -34.37 18.56
CA GLN A 1004 5.54 -33.96 17.59
C GLN A 1004 6.10 -33.83 16.17
N ALA A 1005 7.39 -33.55 16.03
CA ALA A 1005 8.10 -33.67 14.78
C ALA A 1005 8.26 -35.16 14.46
N THR A 1006 7.53 -35.66 13.45
CA THR A 1006 7.31 -37.08 13.16
C THR A 1006 8.58 -37.88 12.80
N ASP A 1007 9.69 -37.21 12.48
CA ASP A 1007 11.01 -37.79 12.25
C ASP A 1007 11.98 -37.24 13.32
N ALA A 1008 11.96 -37.82 14.52
CA ALA A 1008 12.78 -37.36 15.64
C ALA A 1008 14.27 -37.27 15.29
N ARG A 1009 14.91 -36.14 15.65
CA ARG A 1009 16.38 -36.06 15.67
C ARG A 1009 16.97 -37.21 16.53
N PRO A 1010 18.06 -37.81 16.06
CA PRO A 1010 18.87 -38.63 16.95
C PRO A 1010 19.31 -37.79 18.16
N THR A 1011 19.15 -38.33 19.36
CA THR A 1011 19.41 -37.67 20.66
C THR A 1011 20.89 -37.30 20.93
N ALA A 1012 21.70 -37.07 19.89
CA ALA A 1012 23.13 -36.81 19.97
C ALA A 1012 23.53 -35.38 20.45
N HIS A 1013 22.57 -34.49 20.67
CA HIS A 1013 22.84 -33.06 21.02
C HIS A 1013 22.69 -32.74 22.53
N ARG A 1014 22.82 -33.69 23.41
CA ARG A 1014 23.00 -33.41 24.86
C ARG A 1014 24.47 -33.01 25.18
N ARG A 1015 25.04 -32.02 24.57
CA ARG A 1015 26.29 -31.40 25.03
C ARG A 1015 26.26 -29.91 24.89
N SER A 1016 26.14 -29.27 26.03
CA SER A 1016 26.51 -27.94 26.50
C SER A 1016 25.95 -26.75 25.72
N PRO A 1017 25.08 -25.96 26.33
CA PRO A 1017 25.05 -24.54 26.05
C PRO A 1017 26.21 -23.89 26.80
N GLY A 1018 27.37 -23.81 26.21
CA GLY A 1018 28.34 -22.80 26.59
C GLY A 1018 27.78 -21.43 26.22
N PRO A 1019 28.12 -20.35 26.96
CA PRO A 1019 27.73 -19.01 26.61
C PRO A 1019 28.48 -18.62 25.33
N ALA A 1020 27.82 -18.67 24.18
CA ALA A 1020 28.29 -18.12 22.93
C ALA A 1020 27.10 -17.69 22.04
#